data_02164dacf6276bd25a35c2274a2f0484
#
_entry.id   02164dacf6276bd25a35c2274a2f0484
#
_cell.length_a   1.000
_cell.length_b   1.000
_cell.length_c   1.000
_cell.angle_alpha   90.00
_cell.angle_beta   90.00
_cell.angle_gamma   90.00
#
_symmetry.space_group_name_H-M   'P 1'
#
loop_
_entity.id
_entity.type
_entity.pdbx_description
1 polymer ?
#
loop_
_entity_poly.entity_id
_entity_poly.type
_entity_poly.pdbx_seq_one_letter_code
_entity_poly.pdbx_strand_id
1 'polypeptide(L)'
;MTFRRKRRIVSVLAVLLTFSLFVPPANAQTGANPVPPLEFRVKEKITVDGKEFKDLNGNGKLDAYENWQLSDEERVKDLVLQMTLKEKAGLLVIPEFPQFKEGKLVLPNKMIDQNTRYFIFREMLSADVIASYNNQLQEVAEDTRLGIPVVIISNPRNHPASMTIPAGTDPEAPGQFSYWPDPLGLTATRDLELISNFAQIASKEYRAVGIRKLYGYSADVSTDPLWPRIDETFGEDPQIISDIIWRIVKGFQGDILNENSVTMTVRHFPGGGARKKGQDPHFEEGQYNLYPTEGSLVKYHIPPFRAAIDADATSIMPYYAYPSNQSAEQGLPHFSPEQQFEEVGFALNKPFIDDYLRKELGFLGYVNSDTSAVIDKAWGALDLPVEERFAKALNAGTNIFSGVANPDPIIKAVNQGLVKEERIDRSVTYLLTEMMKLGLFENPYVDPKTALEVVNNPTSQERADEAHRKSIVLLRNDNDLLPLTDEKLAEVKLFVDVFPRGKNGENTQKLKEKIRIHDAAIPIVDNLEEATHALILVRPKQSLLKRFPQLLIGPETEIAEIDLINRIQQTVPTITAINLRSPFLLNNIEPNAAAVVATFGTKPEALIDMIRGKFNPTGKLPFTLPASQEAIDKEAGDVPGFREDPSYVYRNKNGDAFAYKFGLSYGNESAERSGILDKMKKWFNFGDQ
;
A
#
# COMPACT_ATOMS: atom_id res chain seq x y z
N MET A 1 21.84 -70.93 -18.57
CA MET A 1 22.85 -70.42 -17.63
C MET A 1 22.21 -69.38 -16.73
N THR A 2 21.95 -69.77 -15.50
CA THR A 2 21.14 -69.10 -14.50
C THR A 2 22.09 -68.32 -13.56
N PHE A 3 21.97 -67.01 -13.49
CA PHE A 3 22.62 -66.22 -12.41
C PHE A 3 21.62 -65.79 -11.35
N ARG A 4 21.66 -66.43 -10.17
CA ARG A 4 20.98 -66.01 -8.93
C ARG A 4 21.69 -64.79 -8.35
N ARG A 5 20.94 -63.68 -8.13
CA ARG A 5 21.34 -62.54 -7.26
C ARG A 5 20.85 -62.80 -5.85
N LYS A 6 21.77 -62.95 -4.92
CA LYS A 6 21.54 -63.04 -3.46
C LYS A 6 21.10 -61.66 -2.94
N ARG A 7 19.92 -61.58 -2.33
CA ARG A 7 19.51 -60.46 -1.48
C ARG A 7 20.19 -60.62 -0.12
N ARG A 8 20.97 -59.61 0.29
CA ARG A 8 21.42 -59.45 1.69
C ARG A 8 20.30 -58.73 2.45
N ILE A 9 19.76 -59.38 3.45
CA ILE A 9 18.88 -58.82 4.47
C ILE A 9 19.79 -58.14 5.49
N VAL A 10 19.68 -56.83 5.64
CA VAL A 10 20.29 -56.11 6.75
C VAL A 10 19.19 -55.87 7.77
N SER A 11 19.30 -56.60 8.89
CA SER A 11 18.45 -56.40 10.06
C SER A 11 18.87 -55.13 10.76
N VAL A 12 18.01 -54.09 10.73
CA VAL A 12 18.16 -52.90 11.56
C VAL A 12 17.41 -53.14 12.86
N LEU A 13 18.17 -53.25 13.94
CA LEU A 13 17.67 -53.35 15.31
C LEU A 13 17.16 -51.96 15.71
N ALA A 14 15.84 -51.78 15.78
CA ALA A 14 15.23 -50.57 16.29
C ALA A 14 15.27 -50.56 17.82
N VAL A 15 16.15 -49.77 18.42
CA VAL A 15 16.14 -49.45 19.84
C VAL A 15 15.07 -48.40 20.06
N LEU A 16 13.92 -48.80 20.62
CA LEU A 16 12.89 -47.88 21.11
C LEU A 16 13.39 -47.21 22.41
N LEU A 17 13.92 -46.01 22.30
CA LEU A 17 14.09 -45.09 23.40
C LEU A 17 12.76 -44.39 23.65
N THR A 18 12.02 -44.82 24.65
CA THR A 18 10.86 -44.09 25.20
C THR A 18 11.37 -42.87 25.92
N PHE A 19 11.37 -41.73 25.21
CA PHE A 19 11.45 -40.41 25.85
C PHE A 19 10.06 -40.11 26.44
N SER A 20 9.92 -40.30 27.77
CA SER A 20 8.81 -39.72 28.50
C SER A 20 8.96 -38.17 28.43
N LEU A 21 8.22 -37.54 27.53
CA LEU A 21 8.00 -36.09 27.56
C LEU A 21 7.27 -35.77 28.86
N PHE A 22 8.01 -35.36 29.87
CA PHE A 22 7.46 -34.63 31.00
C PHE A 22 6.96 -33.28 30.44
N VAL A 23 5.68 -33.22 30.05
CA VAL A 23 4.98 -31.96 29.83
C VAL A 23 4.69 -31.46 31.25
N PRO A 24 5.34 -30.37 31.69
CA PRO A 24 4.92 -29.73 32.94
C PRO A 24 3.45 -29.33 32.75
N PRO A 25 2.60 -29.44 33.77
CA PRO A 25 1.24 -28.95 33.69
C PRO A 25 1.33 -27.48 33.32
N ALA A 26 0.62 -27.07 32.27
CA ALA A 26 0.42 -25.68 31.95
C ALA A 26 -0.07 -25.03 33.24
N ASN A 27 0.79 -24.22 33.88
CA ASN A 27 0.34 -23.33 34.93
C ASN A 27 -0.73 -22.46 34.27
N ALA A 28 -1.97 -22.76 34.57
CA ALA A 28 -3.03 -21.80 34.42
C ALA A 28 -2.58 -20.58 35.25
N GLN A 29 -2.05 -19.58 34.56
CA GLN A 29 -1.87 -18.27 35.14
C GLN A 29 -3.28 -17.76 35.49
N THR A 30 -3.70 -18.01 36.72
CA THR A 30 -4.80 -17.31 37.37
C THR A 30 -4.31 -15.90 37.75
N GLY A 31 -3.72 -15.19 36.81
CA GLY A 31 -3.52 -13.75 36.90
C GLY A 31 -4.79 -13.12 36.34
N ALA A 32 -5.54 -12.45 37.21
CA ALA A 32 -6.62 -11.56 36.76
C ALA A 32 -6.07 -10.68 35.65
N ASN A 33 -6.74 -10.62 34.49
CA ASN A 33 -6.37 -9.68 33.42
C ASN A 33 -6.18 -8.29 34.05
N PRO A 34 -5.09 -7.56 33.73
CA PRO A 34 -4.92 -6.21 34.23
C PRO A 34 -6.16 -5.40 33.84
N VAL A 35 -6.60 -4.52 34.75
CA VAL A 35 -7.72 -3.60 34.47
C VAL A 35 -7.35 -2.76 33.25
N PRO A 36 -8.09 -2.80 32.13
CA PRO A 36 -7.80 -1.99 30.97
C PRO A 36 -7.97 -0.49 31.29
N PRO A 37 -7.30 0.41 30.58
CA PRO A 37 -7.54 1.84 30.72
C PRO A 37 -8.96 2.15 30.22
N LEU A 38 -9.87 2.45 31.16
CA LEU A 38 -11.26 2.82 30.84
C LEU A 38 -11.35 4.33 30.62
N GLU A 39 -11.77 4.75 29.43
CA GLU A 39 -12.11 6.14 29.15
C GLU A 39 -13.50 6.25 28.53
N PHE A 40 -14.33 7.14 29.06
CA PHE A 40 -15.70 7.42 28.62
C PHE A 40 -15.98 8.90 28.83
N ARG A 41 -16.85 9.47 27.99
CA ARG A 41 -17.18 10.91 28.03
C ARG A 41 -18.66 11.19 28.08
N VAL A 42 -19.48 10.24 27.66
CA VAL A 42 -20.94 10.39 27.54
C VAL A 42 -21.67 9.40 28.44
N LYS A 43 -21.26 8.15 28.44
CA LYS A 43 -21.87 7.08 29.23
C LYS A 43 -21.34 7.07 30.68
N GLU A 44 -22.13 6.48 31.57
CA GLU A 44 -21.77 6.31 32.97
C GLU A 44 -20.94 5.05 33.19
N LYS A 45 -20.35 4.95 34.36
CA LYS A 45 -19.67 3.73 34.82
C LYS A 45 -20.57 2.98 35.82
N ILE A 46 -20.43 1.66 35.80
CA ILE A 46 -20.99 0.78 36.84
C ILE A 46 -19.88 0.08 37.59
N THR A 47 -20.10 -0.19 38.88
CA THR A 47 -19.15 -0.92 39.72
C THR A 47 -19.78 -2.25 40.14
N VAL A 48 -19.13 -3.35 39.79
CA VAL A 48 -19.54 -4.69 40.18
C VAL A 48 -18.35 -5.40 40.83
N ASP A 49 -18.54 -5.97 41.99
CA ASP A 49 -17.50 -6.66 42.76
C ASP A 49 -16.19 -5.83 42.94
N GLY A 50 -16.38 -4.51 43.12
CA GLY A 50 -15.26 -3.57 43.32
C GLY A 50 -14.45 -3.23 42.08
N LYS A 51 -14.92 -3.63 40.89
CA LYS A 51 -14.33 -3.30 39.58
C LYS A 51 -15.24 -2.37 38.81
N GLU A 52 -14.63 -1.48 38.02
CA GLU A 52 -15.33 -0.52 37.17
C GLU A 52 -15.51 -1.07 35.77
N PHE A 53 -16.66 -0.77 35.18
CA PHE A 53 -17.05 -1.11 33.81
C PHE A 53 -17.79 0.07 33.18
N LYS A 54 -17.88 0.12 31.87
CA LYS A 54 -18.70 1.10 31.14
C LYS A 54 -20.14 0.56 31.01
N ASP A 55 -21.12 1.37 31.37
CA ASP A 55 -22.56 1.08 31.07
C ASP A 55 -22.89 1.62 29.67
N LEU A 56 -22.47 0.87 28.65
CA LEU A 56 -22.54 1.34 27.25
C LEU A 56 -23.97 1.44 26.71
N ASN A 57 -24.90 0.61 27.21
CA ASN A 57 -26.30 0.68 26.81
C ASN A 57 -27.18 1.50 27.79
N GLY A 58 -26.63 1.98 28.92
CA GLY A 58 -27.32 2.84 29.87
C GLY A 58 -28.42 2.15 30.68
N ASN A 59 -28.35 0.82 30.87
CA ASN A 59 -29.35 0.04 31.55
C ASN A 59 -29.09 -0.15 33.05
N GLY A 60 -27.97 0.32 33.56
CA GLY A 60 -27.53 0.22 34.97
C GLY A 60 -27.15 -1.19 35.41
N LYS A 61 -26.89 -2.12 34.48
CA LYS A 61 -26.46 -3.50 34.72
C LYS A 61 -25.23 -3.80 33.89
N LEU A 62 -24.38 -4.70 34.38
CA LEU A 62 -23.25 -5.18 33.61
C LEU A 62 -23.69 -6.27 32.63
N ASP A 63 -23.79 -5.92 31.35
CA ASP A 63 -24.01 -6.90 30.29
C ASP A 63 -22.71 -7.60 29.90
N ALA A 64 -22.80 -8.77 29.27
CA ALA A 64 -21.61 -9.56 28.96
C ALA A 64 -20.67 -8.83 27.98
N TYR A 65 -21.19 -8.06 27.00
CA TYR A 65 -20.33 -7.33 26.07
C TYR A 65 -19.58 -6.14 26.71
N GLU A 66 -20.01 -5.64 27.85
CA GLU A 66 -19.38 -4.56 28.63
C GLU A 66 -18.32 -5.09 29.57
N ASN A 67 -18.37 -6.39 29.87
CA ASN A 67 -17.49 -7.03 30.84
C ASN A 67 -16.14 -7.40 30.22
N TRP A 68 -15.15 -6.52 30.37
CA TRP A 68 -13.76 -6.71 29.87
C TRP A 68 -13.03 -7.92 30.47
N GLN A 69 -13.59 -8.59 31.47
CA GLN A 69 -13.04 -9.82 32.05
C GLN A 69 -13.39 -11.08 31.24
N LEU A 70 -14.45 -11.02 30.43
CA LEU A 70 -14.85 -12.10 29.56
C LEU A 70 -13.98 -12.14 28.29
N SER A 71 -14.01 -13.27 27.61
CA SER A 71 -13.37 -13.41 26.31
C SER A 71 -14.03 -12.52 25.26
N ASP A 72 -13.28 -12.10 24.23
CA ASP A 72 -13.84 -11.35 23.09
C ASP A 72 -14.98 -12.11 22.43
N GLU A 73 -14.89 -13.45 22.35
CA GLU A 73 -15.92 -14.30 21.76
C GLU A 73 -17.26 -14.21 22.55
N GLU A 74 -17.20 -14.29 23.89
CA GLU A 74 -18.40 -14.18 24.75
C GLU A 74 -19.02 -12.79 24.63
N ARG A 75 -18.19 -11.74 24.64
CA ARG A 75 -18.62 -10.35 24.52
C ARG A 75 -19.27 -10.07 23.17
N VAL A 76 -18.63 -10.47 22.09
CA VAL A 76 -19.16 -10.28 20.72
C VAL A 76 -20.46 -11.04 20.52
N LYS A 77 -20.55 -12.29 21.00
CA LYS A 77 -21.77 -13.09 20.90
C LYS A 77 -22.95 -12.42 21.61
N ASP A 78 -22.75 -11.88 22.79
CA ASP A 78 -23.79 -11.15 23.53
C ASP A 78 -24.22 -9.89 22.77
N LEU A 79 -23.28 -9.09 22.29
CA LEU A 79 -23.57 -7.87 21.57
C LEU A 79 -24.33 -8.11 20.26
N VAL A 80 -23.95 -9.14 19.48
CA VAL A 80 -24.64 -9.52 18.23
C VAL A 80 -26.11 -9.87 18.49
N LEU A 81 -26.38 -10.55 19.62
CA LEU A 81 -27.76 -10.93 20.02
C LEU A 81 -28.60 -9.69 20.42
N GLN A 82 -27.98 -8.63 20.92
CA GLN A 82 -28.66 -7.39 21.29
C GLN A 82 -28.88 -6.44 20.10
N MET A 83 -28.14 -6.61 18.99
CA MET A 83 -28.23 -5.76 17.79
C MET A 83 -29.48 -6.07 16.97
N THR A 84 -30.15 -5.01 16.54
CA THR A 84 -31.20 -5.07 15.50
C THR A 84 -30.58 -5.25 14.12
N LEU A 85 -31.36 -5.75 13.14
CA LEU A 85 -30.90 -5.86 11.74
C LEU A 85 -30.42 -4.51 11.19
N LYS A 86 -31.05 -3.40 11.57
CA LYS A 86 -30.63 -2.05 11.16
C LYS A 86 -29.23 -1.70 11.68
N GLU A 87 -28.91 -2.01 12.93
CA GLU A 87 -27.60 -1.78 13.54
C GLU A 87 -26.55 -2.68 12.90
N LYS A 88 -26.87 -3.96 12.67
CA LYS A 88 -26.01 -4.90 11.97
C LYS A 88 -25.69 -4.42 10.54
N ALA A 89 -26.68 -4.01 9.77
CA ALA A 89 -26.50 -3.51 8.41
C ALA A 89 -25.69 -2.20 8.35
N GLY A 90 -25.91 -1.30 9.32
CA GLY A 90 -25.13 -0.06 9.46
C GLY A 90 -23.64 -0.30 9.71
N LEU A 91 -23.31 -1.39 10.44
CA LEU A 91 -21.91 -1.77 10.67
C LEU A 91 -21.22 -2.28 9.39
N LEU A 92 -21.97 -2.75 8.40
CA LEU A 92 -21.43 -3.31 7.16
C LEU A 92 -21.16 -2.27 6.05
N VAL A 93 -21.30 -0.98 6.32
CA VAL A 93 -21.05 0.08 5.33
C VAL A 93 -19.98 1.05 5.82
N ILE A 94 -19.20 1.59 4.87
CA ILE A 94 -18.11 2.51 5.14
C ILE A 94 -18.28 3.75 4.26
N PRO A 95 -18.89 4.83 4.76
CA PRO A 95 -18.92 6.12 4.09
C PRO A 95 -17.61 6.89 4.26
N GLU A 96 -17.49 8.01 3.53
CA GLU A 96 -16.50 9.04 3.83
C GLU A 96 -16.74 9.62 5.24
N PHE A 97 -15.66 10.08 5.87
CA PHE A 97 -15.72 10.73 7.16
C PHE A 97 -16.61 11.99 7.09
N PRO A 98 -17.40 12.28 8.11
CA PRO A 98 -18.25 13.47 8.12
C PRO A 98 -17.45 14.76 7.97
N GLN A 99 -18.03 15.77 7.31
CA GLN A 99 -17.38 17.06 7.11
C GLN A 99 -17.23 17.83 8.41
N PHE A 100 -16.22 18.70 8.44
CA PHE A 100 -16.01 19.66 9.53
C PHE A 100 -16.35 21.08 9.06
N LYS A 101 -16.98 21.83 9.93
CA LYS A 101 -17.23 23.23 9.73
C LYS A 101 -16.96 23.98 11.04
N GLU A 102 -16.11 25.02 10.97
CA GLU A 102 -15.77 25.87 12.12
C GLU A 102 -15.28 25.07 13.35
N GLY A 103 -14.45 24.04 13.14
CA GLY A 103 -13.90 23.18 14.21
C GLY A 103 -14.87 22.16 14.81
N LYS A 104 -16.08 22.04 14.27
CA LYS A 104 -17.09 21.08 14.72
C LYS A 104 -17.44 20.07 13.63
N LEU A 105 -17.69 18.86 14.09
CA LEU A 105 -18.19 17.78 13.24
C LEU A 105 -19.60 18.11 12.73
N VAL A 106 -19.77 18.15 11.42
CA VAL A 106 -21.09 18.28 10.78
C VAL A 106 -21.57 16.87 10.44
N LEU A 107 -22.27 16.26 11.37
CA LEU A 107 -22.87 14.94 11.12
C LEU A 107 -24.12 15.12 10.26
N PRO A 108 -24.18 14.50 9.07
CA PRO A 108 -25.47 14.28 8.44
C PRO A 108 -26.31 13.43 9.40
N ASN A 109 -27.46 13.91 9.85
CA ASN A 109 -28.33 13.20 10.80
C ASN A 109 -28.57 11.72 10.38
N LYS A 110 -28.57 11.45 9.08
CA LYS A 110 -28.71 10.10 8.53
C LYS A 110 -27.58 9.11 8.91
N MET A 111 -26.33 9.53 9.10
CA MET A 111 -25.23 8.57 9.38
C MET A 111 -25.34 7.96 10.78
N ILE A 112 -25.74 8.75 11.78
CA ILE A 112 -25.96 8.25 13.14
C ILE A 112 -27.19 7.35 13.17
N ASP A 113 -28.28 7.78 12.51
CA ASP A 113 -29.53 7.00 12.41
C ASP A 113 -29.32 5.67 11.65
N GLN A 114 -28.28 5.57 10.84
CA GLN A 114 -27.91 4.38 10.07
C GLN A 114 -26.96 3.45 10.81
N ASN A 115 -26.52 3.80 12.02
CA ASN A 115 -25.64 3.00 12.87
C ASN A 115 -24.27 2.66 12.25
N THR A 116 -23.75 3.53 11.38
CA THR A 116 -22.42 3.35 10.78
C THR A 116 -21.32 3.49 11.83
N ARG A 117 -20.29 2.62 11.77
CA ARG A 117 -19.17 2.59 12.73
C ARG A 117 -17.79 2.55 12.06
N TYR A 118 -17.71 2.49 10.75
CA TYR A 118 -16.48 2.56 9.97
C TYR A 118 -16.50 3.77 9.06
N PHE A 119 -15.45 4.62 9.07
CA PHE A 119 -15.38 5.85 8.27
C PHE A 119 -14.01 6.02 7.65
N ILE A 120 -13.94 6.43 6.36
CA ILE A 120 -12.68 6.75 5.68
C ILE A 120 -12.36 8.23 5.89
N PHE A 121 -11.20 8.51 6.51
CA PHE A 121 -10.67 9.85 6.71
C PHE A 121 -9.60 10.18 5.68
N ARG A 122 -9.82 11.19 4.85
CA ARG A 122 -8.92 11.59 3.76
C ARG A 122 -8.32 12.99 3.92
N GLU A 123 -8.84 13.81 4.83
CA GLU A 123 -8.35 15.18 5.03
C GLU A 123 -6.91 15.22 5.54
N MET A 124 -6.11 16.16 4.99
CA MET A 124 -4.75 16.43 5.44
C MET A 124 -4.76 17.60 6.42
N LEU A 125 -4.89 17.28 7.68
CA LEU A 125 -4.94 18.23 8.80
C LEU A 125 -3.77 17.94 9.75
N SER A 126 -3.51 18.85 10.69
CA SER A 126 -2.52 18.60 11.75
C SER A 126 -2.98 17.51 12.73
N ALA A 127 -2.04 16.83 13.34
CA ALA A 127 -2.28 15.66 14.18
C ALA A 127 -3.26 15.93 15.33
N ASP A 128 -3.17 17.08 15.98
CA ASP A 128 -4.07 17.51 17.06
C ASP A 128 -5.51 17.73 16.58
N VAL A 129 -5.67 18.30 15.39
CA VAL A 129 -6.98 18.50 14.76
C VAL A 129 -7.61 17.17 14.39
N ILE A 130 -6.83 16.24 13.78
CA ILE A 130 -7.32 14.89 13.46
C ILE A 130 -7.75 14.17 14.72
N ALA A 131 -6.93 14.17 15.78
CA ALA A 131 -7.23 13.56 17.06
C ALA A 131 -8.51 14.12 17.69
N SER A 132 -8.66 15.46 17.68
CA SER A 132 -9.86 16.14 18.19
C SER A 132 -11.12 15.74 17.42
N TYR A 133 -11.03 15.63 16.10
CA TYR A 133 -12.17 15.25 15.27
C TYR A 133 -12.58 13.78 15.47
N ASN A 134 -11.59 12.89 15.59
CA ASN A 134 -11.84 11.50 15.88
C ASN A 134 -12.52 11.32 17.24
N ASN A 135 -12.08 12.08 18.27
CA ASN A 135 -12.71 12.06 19.58
C ASN A 135 -14.18 12.50 19.52
N GLN A 136 -14.51 13.59 18.77
CA GLN A 136 -15.90 14.04 18.63
C GLN A 136 -16.78 12.94 18.00
N LEU A 137 -16.25 12.18 17.03
CA LEU A 137 -17.01 11.08 16.42
C LEU A 137 -17.18 9.90 17.38
N GLN A 138 -16.19 9.63 18.24
CA GLN A 138 -16.30 8.61 19.30
C GLN A 138 -17.37 9.01 20.34
N GLU A 139 -17.42 10.28 20.75
CA GLU A 139 -18.47 10.79 21.67
C GLU A 139 -19.89 10.56 21.12
N VAL A 140 -20.07 10.85 19.82
CA VAL A 140 -21.36 10.58 19.16
C VAL A 140 -21.70 9.09 19.12
N ALA A 141 -20.71 8.23 18.88
CA ALA A 141 -20.89 6.78 18.86
C ALA A 141 -21.20 6.24 20.26
N GLU A 142 -20.52 6.72 21.27
CA GLU A 142 -20.73 6.38 22.69
C GLU A 142 -22.17 6.73 23.14
N ASP A 143 -22.75 7.85 22.66
CA ASP A 143 -24.12 8.28 22.99
C ASP A 143 -25.22 7.41 22.37
N THR A 144 -24.89 6.46 21.50
CA THR A 144 -25.88 5.57 20.87
C THR A 144 -26.37 4.47 21.84
N ARG A 145 -27.43 3.74 21.42
CA ARG A 145 -28.09 2.71 22.22
C ARG A 145 -27.17 1.62 22.78
N LEU A 146 -26.15 1.20 22.01
CA LEU A 146 -25.20 0.13 22.42
C LEU A 146 -23.78 0.65 22.65
N GLY A 147 -23.53 1.96 22.46
CA GLY A 147 -22.22 2.57 22.67
C GLY A 147 -21.10 1.94 21.84
N ILE A 148 -21.39 1.32 20.68
CA ILE A 148 -20.40 0.68 19.81
C ILE A 148 -19.45 1.75 19.26
N PRO A 149 -18.12 1.63 19.49
CA PRO A 149 -17.13 2.61 19.06
C PRO A 149 -16.96 2.67 17.54
N VAL A 150 -16.26 3.71 17.06
CA VAL A 150 -15.96 3.91 15.64
C VAL A 150 -14.55 3.44 15.31
N VAL A 151 -14.38 2.83 14.13
CA VAL A 151 -13.07 2.56 13.51
C VAL A 151 -12.82 3.61 12.44
N ILE A 152 -11.80 4.45 12.66
CA ILE A 152 -11.35 5.43 11.69
C ILE A 152 -10.33 4.77 10.77
N ILE A 153 -10.60 4.85 9.47
CA ILE A 153 -9.77 4.28 8.39
C ILE A 153 -9.07 5.41 7.66
N SER A 154 -7.84 5.21 7.23
CA SER A 154 -7.15 6.13 6.32
C SER A 154 -6.36 5.38 5.25
N ASN A 155 -6.13 6.03 4.11
CA ASN A 155 -5.11 5.63 3.17
C ASN A 155 -3.70 5.96 3.72
N PRO A 156 -2.61 5.46 3.10
CA PRO A 156 -1.25 5.80 3.48
C PRO A 156 -1.02 7.33 3.52
N ARG A 157 -0.48 7.84 4.63
CA ARG A 157 -0.30 9.29 4.88
C ARG A 157 1.17 9.74 4.89
N ASN A 158 2.09 8.79 4.93
CA ASN A 158 3.52 9.05 5.12
C ASN A 158 4.31 9.24 3.81
N HIS A 159 3.62 9.34 2.67
CA HIS A 159 4.23 9.45 1.34
C HIS A 159 3.85 10.76 0.65
N PRO A 160 4.59 11.19 -0.41
CA PRO A 160 4.15 12.25 -1.28
C PRO A 160 2.72 12.01 -1.77
N ALA A 161 2.04 13.08 -2.15
CA ALA A 161 0.65 13.02 -2.60
C ALA A 161 0.43 11.88 -3.61
N SER A 162 -0.25 10.83 -3.14
CA SER A 162 -0.85 9.81 -3.99
C SER A 162 -2.24 10.30 -4.44
N MET A 163 -2.92 9.54 -5.30
CA MET A 163 -4.29 9.88 -5.72
C MET A 163 -5.28 10.06 -4.55
N THR A 164 -4.93 9.56 -3.38
CA THR A 164 -5.76 9.56 -2.18
C THR A 164 -5.48 10.72 -1.24
N ILE A 165 -4.46 11.54 -1.52
CA ILE A 165 -4.10 12.73 -0.75
C ILE A 165 -4.39 13.98 -1.61
N PRO A 166 -5.13 14.99 -1.09
CA PRO A 166 -5.45 16.18 -1.85
C PRO A 166 -4.21 16.88 -2.40
N ALA A 167 -4.26 17.29 -3.67
CA ALA A 167 -3.18 18.06 -4.28
C ALA A 167 -2.99 19.40 -3.57
N GLY A 168 -1.72 19.81 -3.39
CA GLY A 168 -1.36 21.08 -2.77
C GLY A 168 -1.12 21.05 -1.26
N THR A 169 -1.22 19.88 -0.63
CA THR A 169 -0.81 19.71 0.77
C THR A 169 0.72 19.69 0.85
N ASP A 170 1.28 20.48 1.76
CA ASP A 170 2.70 20.42 2.10
C ASP A 170 2.92 19.28 3.12
N PRO A 171 3.57 18.18 2.73
CA PRO A 171 3.80 17.06 3.64
C PRO A 171 4.81 17.38 4.74
N GLU A 172 5.56 18.46 4.62
CA GLU A 172 6.52 18.93 5.62
C GLU A 172 5.93 20.02 6.53
N ALA A 173 4.64 20.34 6.40
CA ALA A 173 3.98 21.29 7.28
C ALA A 173 3.94 20.80 8.73
N PRO A 174 3.99 21.69 9.74
CA PRO A 174 3.92 21.30 11.14
C PRO A 174 2.68 20.43 11.46
N GLY A 175 2.89 19.35 12.20
CA GLY A 175 1.82 18.44 12.60
C GLY A 175 1.40 17.44 11.52
N GLN A 176 2.07 17.41 10.36
CA GLN A 176 1.90 16.33 9.37
C GLN A 176 2.71 15.09 9.76
N PHE A 177 2.34 13.93 9.18
CA PHE A 177 3.01 12.66 9.43
C PHE A 177 4.47 12.67 8.95
N SER A 178 5.32 11.81 9.50
CA SER A 178 6.68 11.65 9.00
C SER A 178 6.68 11.36 7.51
N TYR A 179 7.55 12.07 6.76
CA TYR A 179 7.54 12.09 5.31
C TYR A 179 8.58 11.11 4.74
N TRP A 180 8.11 10.02 4.13
CA TRP A 180 8.90 8.94 3.54
C TRP A 180 8.82 8.97 2.01
N PRO A 181 9.81 8.38 1.29
CA PRO A 181 9.70 8.24 -0.17
C PRO A 181 8.49 7.38 -0.56
N ASP A 182 8.08 7.44 -1.82
CA ASP A 182 6.98 6.61 -2.35
C ASP A 182 7.24 5.10 -2.08
N PRO A 183 6.23 4.22 -2.14
CA PRO A 183 6.40 2.78 -2.01
C PRO A 183 7.49 2.21 -2.93
N LEU A 184 7.59 2.69 -4.18
CA LEU A 184 8.69 2.38 -5.10
C LEU A 184 10.06 2.78 -4.53
N GLY A 185 10.15 3.93 -3.85
CA GLY A 185 11.36 4.41 -3.19
C GLY A 185 11.74 3.53 -2.00
N LEU A 186 10.79 3.10 -1.19
CA LEU A 186 11.05 2.12 -0.13
C LEU A 186 11.62 0.83 -0.71
N THR A 187 11.07 0.34 -1.82
CA THR A 187 11.61 -0.84 -2.51
C THR A 187 13.01 -0.58 -3.07
N ALA A 188 13.28 0.60 -3.61
CA ALA A 188 14.60 0.97 -4.15
C ALA A 188 15.69 0.93 -3.09
N THR A 189 15.38 1.16 -1.80
CA THR A 189 16.34 1.04 -0.70
C THR A 189 16.91 -0.35 -0.54
N ARG A 190 16.17 -1.41 -0.90
CA ARG A 190 16.49 -2.82 -0.62
C ARG A 190 16.74 -3.14 0.85
N ASP A 191 16.33 -2.28 1.75
CA ASP A 191 16.53 -2.37 3.19
C ASP A 191 15.23 -2.77 3.89
N LEU A 192 15.06 -4.08 4.09
CA LEU A 192 13.86 -4.64 4.70
C LEU A 192 13.73 -4.29 6.20
N GLU A 193 14.84 -4.01 6.88
CA GLU A 193 14.80 -3.55 8.27
C GLU A 193 14.28 -2.11 8.35
N LEU A 194 14.76 -1.24 7.46
CA LEU A 194 14.25 0.12 7.35
C LEU A 194 12.74 0.15 7.04
N ILE A 195 12.26 -0.78 6.22
CA ILE A 195 10.82 -0.92 5.92
C ILE A 195 10.04 -1.39 7.17
N SER A 196 10.60 -2.30 7.98
CA SER A 196 9.99 -2.67 9.27
C SER A 196 9.92 -1.47 10.23
N ASN A 197 10.97 -0.67 10.31
CA ASN A 197 10.99 0.58 11.10
C ASN A 197 9.94 1.58 10.60
N PHE A 198 9.84 1.75 9.27
CA PHE A 198 8.79 2.56 8.65
C PHE A 198 7.39 2.15 9.12
N ALA A 199 7.06 0.87 9.01
CA ALA A 199 5.73 0.36 9.37
C ALA A 199 5.40 0.58 10.86
N GLN A 200 6.37 0.38 11.74
CA GLN A 200 6.21 0.61 13.19
C GLN A 200 6.03 2.10 13.53
N ILE A 201 6.78 2.98 12.88
CA ILE A 201 6.68 4.43 13.05
C ILE A 201 5.30 4.90 12.58
N ALA A 202 4.93 4.55 11.35
CA ALA A 202 3.63 4.92 10.78
C ALA A 202 2.46 4.41 11.63
N SER A 203 2.52 3.18 12.13
CA SER A 203 1.51 2.61 13.03
C SER A 203 1.33 3.46 14.31
N LYS A 204 2.43 3.88 14.94
CA LYS A 204 2.39 4.74 16.13
C LYS A 204 1.75 6.09 15.83
N GLU A 205 2.10 6.71 14.69
CA GLU A 205 1.56 8.00 14.28
C GLU A 205 0.05 7.90 14.00
N TYR A 206 -0.41 6.85 13.30
CA TYR A 206 -1.82 6.60 13.03
C TYR A 206 -2.62 6.44 14.33
N ARG A 207 -2.13 5.61 15.22
CA ARG A 207 -2.77 5.38 16.53
C ARG A 207 -2.86 6.66 17.35
N ALA A 208 -1.82 7.48 17.37
CA ALA A 208 -1.78 8.73 18.14
C ALA A 208 -2.89 9.71 17.74
N VAL A 209 -3.33 9.69 16.50
CA VAL A 209 -4.44 10.53 16.01
C VAL A 209 -5.81 9.81 16.00
N GLY A 210 -5.88 8.57 16.51
CA GLY A 210 -7.12 7.79 16.57
C GLY A 210 -7.47 7.04 15.29
N ILE A 211 -6.58 6.98 14.29
CA ILE A 211 -6.76 6.13 13.11
C ILE A 211 -6.37 4.69 13.50
N ARG A 212 -7.32 3.76 13.39
CA ARG A 212 -7.14 2.39 13.87
C ARG A 212 -7.13 1.35 12.75
N LYS A 213 -7.31 1.80 11.50
CA LYS A 213 -7.27 0.92 10.32
C LYS A 213 -6.65 1.63 9.14
N LEU A 214 -5.78 0.91 8.40
CA LEU A 214 -5.14 1.38 7.18
C LEU A 214 -5.74 0.69 5.95
N TYR A 215 -6.18 1.47 4.94
CA TYR A 215 -6.42 1.00 3.57
C TYR A 215 -5.11 1.00 2.79
N GLY A 216 -4.45 -0.12 2.77
CA GLY A 216 -3.14 -0.29 2.17
C GLY A 216 -2.35 -1.37 2.94
N TYR A 217 -1.20 -1.72 2.50
CA TYR A 217 -0.59 -1.21 1.26
C TYR A 217 -1.04 -2.06 0.07
N SER A 218 -0.67 -1.60 -1.14
CA SER A 218 -0.92 -2.33 -2.37
C SER A 218 0.01 -3.55 -2.45
N ALA A 219 -0.56 -4.75 -2.45
CA ALA A 219 0.16 -6.01 -2.68
C ALA A 219 0.21 -6.36 -4.19
N ASP A 220 -0.21 -5.41 -5.02
CA ASP A 220 -0.23 -5.56 -6.47
C ASP A 220 1.18 -5.62 -7.04
N VAL A 221 1.40 -6.50 -8.00
CA VAL A 221 2.64 -6.57 -8.79
C VAL A 221 2.43 -5.73 -10.05
N SER A 222 3.30 -4.75 -10.30
CA SER A 222 3.20 -3.87 -11.46
C SER A 222 3.74 -4.57 -12.71
N THR A 223 2.88 -5.30 -13.41
CA THR A 223 3.23 -6.07 -14.61
C THR A 223 2.96 -5.29 -15.89
N ASP A 224 1.82 -4.60 -16.02
CA ASP A 224 1.57 -3.72 -17.17
C ASP A 224 2.20 -2.33 -16.89
N PRO A 225 3.23 -1.92 -17.66
CA PRO A 225 3.93 -0.65 -17.43
C PRO A 225 3.06 0.58 -17.66
N LEU A 226 1.98 0.46 -18.42
CA LEU A 226 1.02 1.53 -18.67
C LEU A 226 0.05 1.74 -17.51
N TRP A 227 -0.04 0.83 -16.55
CA TRP A 227 -0.98 0.97 -15.43
C TRP A 227 -0.69 2.23 -14.59
N PRO A 228 -1.65 3.19 -14.44
CA PRO A 228 -1.38 4.48 -13.82
C PRO A 228 -1.20 4.43 -12.29
N ARG A 229 -1.38 3.25 -11.65
CA ARG A 229 -1.25 3.08 -10.20
C ARG A 229 0.05 2.40 -9.78
N ILE A 230 1.05 2.32 -10.65
CA ILE A 230 2.36 1.74 -10.33
C ILE A 230 3.01 2.44 -9.14
N ASP A 231 2.84 3.74 -8.98
CA ASP A 231 3.38 4.54 -7.88
C ASP A 231 2.83 4.17 -6.49
N GLU A 232 1.68 3.47 -6.43
CA GLU A 232 1.13 2.93 -5.19
C GLU A 232 1.68 1.54 -4.84
N THR A 233 2.45 0.91 -5.74
CA THR A 233 2.98 -0.45 -5.60
C THR A 233 4.44 -0.46 -5.12
N PHE A 234 4.93 -1.65 -4.78
CA PHE A 234 6.34 -1.89 -4.48
C PHE A 234 7.14 -2.38 -5.70
N GLY A 235 6.64 -2.21 -6.92
CA GLY A 235 7.30 -2.54 -8.18
C GLY A 235 6.85 -3.86 -8.80
N GLU A 236 7.77 -4.54 -9.51
CA GLU A 236 7.41 -5.66 -10.39
C GLU A 236 7.83 -7.05 -9.87
N ASP A 237 8.61 -7.16 -8.80
CA ASP A 237 9.10 -8.46 -8.30
C ASP A 237 8.18 -9.00 -7.17
N PRO A 238 7.43 -10.11 -7.42
CA PRO A 238 6.54 -10.69 -6.42
C PRO A 238 7.23 -11.05 -5.11
N GLN A 239 8.51 -11.47 -5.13
CA GLN A 239 9.21 -11.89 -3.94
C GLN A 239 9.52 -10.71 -3.01
N ILE A 240 10.08 -9.62 -3.55
CA ILE A 240 10.38 -8.44 -2.72
C ILE A 240 9.08 -7.80 -2.21
N ILE A 241 8.01 -7.80 -3.01
CA ILE A 241 6.70 -7.30 -2.59
C ILE A 241 6.17 -8.17 -1.44
N SER A 242 6.27 -9.49 -1.53
CA SER A 242 5.87 -10.42 -0.47
C SER A 242 6.63 -10.13 0.83
N ASP A 243 7.95 -9.97 0.76
CA ASP A 243 8.80 -9.66 1.92
C ASP A 243 8.44 -8.31 2.56
N ILE A 244 8.11 -7.31 1.75
CA ILE A 244 7.69 -5.97 2.18
C ILE A 244 6.30 -6.03 2.82
N ILE A 245 5.32 -6.64 2.17
CA ILE A 245 3.94 -6.72 2.66
C ILE A 245 3.89 -7.45 4.00
N TRP A 246 4.62 -8.56 4.15
CA TRP A 246 4.72 -9.26 5.43
C TRP A 246 5.20 -8.34 6.56
N ARG A 247 6.27 -7.55 6.32
CA ARG A 247 6.84 -6.64 7.30
C ARG A 247 5.91 -5.48 7.63
N ILE A 248 5.24 -4.95 6.63
CA ILE A 248 4.29 -3.85 6.83
C ILE A 248 3.11 -4.34 7.67
N VAL A 249 2.52 -5.50 7.35
CA VAL A 249 1.43 -6.06 8.16
C VAL A 249 1.87 -6.27 9.61
N LYS A 250 3.04 -6.91 9.82
CA LYS A 250 3.57 -7.11 11.18
C LYS A 250 3.92 -5.80 11.90
N GLY A 251 4.43 -4.80 11.18
CA GLY A 251 4.76 -3.50 11.77
C GLY A 251 3.53 -2.70 12.20
N PHE A 252 2.44 -2.76 11.45
CA PHE A 252 1.18 -2.08 11.79
C PHE A 252 0.36 -2.86 12.82
N GLN A 253 0.20 -4.17 12.66
CA GLN A 253 -0.67 -4.98 13.50
C GLN A 253 0.01 -5.56 14.74
N GLY A 254 1.35 -5.74 14.69
CA GLY A 254 2.09 -6.54 15.66
C GLY A 254 1.93 -8.05 15.41
N ASP A 255 2.49 -8.87 16.29
CA ASP A 255 2.35 -10.33 16.24
C ASP A 255 0.97 -10.79 16.70
N ILE A 256 0.39 -10.09 17.65
CA ILE A 256 -0.95 -10.32 18.20
C ILE A 256 -1.66 -8.97 18.27
N LEU A 257 -2.90 -8.92 17.77
CA LEU A 257 -3.72 -7.72 17.84
C LEU A 257 -4.01 -7.34 19.29
N ASN A 258 -3.80 -6.06 19.60
CA ASN A 258 -4.06 -5.46 20.90
C ASN A 258 -4.35 -3.96 20.74
N GLU A 259 -4.48 -3.23 21.86
CA GLU A 259 -4.77 -1.80 21.89
C GLU A 259 -3.68 -0.93 21.22
N ASN A 260 -2.49 -1.48 20.95
CA ASN A 260 -1.41 -0.78 20.25
C ASN A 260 -1.41 -1.03 18.74
N SER A 261 -2.28 -1.90 18.24
CA SER A 261 -2.33 -2.26 16.83
C SER A 261 -3.11 -1.24 15.99
N VAL A 262 -2.70 -1.10 14.73
CA VAL A 262 -3.49 -0.53 13.65
C VAL A 262 -3.74 -1.64 12.64
N THR A 263 -4.99 -2.00 12.41
CA THR A 263 -5.35 -3.09 11.49
C THR A 263 -5.20 -2.68 10.03
N MET A 264 -5.07 -3.65 9.14
CA MET A 264 -4.83 -3.38 7.73
C MET A 264 -5.86 -4.01 6.82
N THR A 265 -6.15 -3.33 5.71
CA THR A 265 -6.85 -3.89 4.55
C THR A 265 -5.87 -3.95 3.39
N VAL A 266 -5.23 -5.10 3.20
CA VAL A 266 -4.28 -5.31 2.10
C VAL A 266 -5.04 -5.41 0.78
N ARG A 267 -4.53 -4.75 -0.29
CA ARG A 267 -5.25 -4.58 -1.56
C ARG A 267 -4.32 -4.72 -2.76
N HIS A 268 -4.84 -4.99 -3.98
CA HIS A 268 -6.21 -5.28 -4.36
C HIS A 268 -6.30 -6.73 -4.89
N PHE A 269 -6.81 -7.64 -4.09
CA PHE A 269 -6.88 -9.07 -4.43
C PHE A 269 -7.69 -9.34 -5.70
N PRO A 270 -7.23 -10.21 -6.61
CA PRO A 270 -6.03 -11.05 -6.58
C PRO A 270 -4.80 -10.44 -7.26
N GLY A 271 -4.72 -9.14 -7.41
CA GLY A 271 -3.67 -8.35 -8.04
C GLY A 271 -4.21 -7.45 -9.15
N GLY A 272 -3.90 -6.15 -9.04
CA GLY A 272 -4.39 -5.12 -9.96
C GLY A 272 -3.51 -4.90 -11.19
N GLY A 273 -2.28 -5.43 -11.22
CA GLY A 273 -1.28 -5.11 -12.25
C GLY A 273 -1.51 -5.76 -13.61
N ALA A 274 -2.23 -6.89 -13.69
CA ALA A 274 -2.54 -7.56 -14.95
C ALA A 274 -3.63 -6.80 -15.71
N ARG A 275 -3.23 -5.80 -16.47
CA ARG A 275 -4.13 -4.92 -17.21
C ARG A 275 -4.05 -5.17 -18.73
N LYS A 276 -5.00 -4.63 -19.46
CA LYS A 276 -4.93 -4.54 -20.91
C LYS A 276 -4.58 -3.10 -21.28
N LYS A 277 -3.34 -2.86 -21.69
CA LYS A 277 -2.84 -1.52 -22.08
C LYS A 277 -3.06 -0.45 -21.00
N GLY A 278 -2.80 -0.81 -19.76
CA GLY A 278 -2.89 0.07 -18.60
C GLY A 278 -4.29 0.54 -18.22
N GLN A 279 -5.34 0.04 -18.87
CA GLN A 279 -6.72 0.48 -18.60
C GLN A 279 -7.14 0.11 -17.19
N ASP A 280 -7.54 1.10 -16.40
CA ASP A 280 -7.87 0.95 -14.99
C ASP A 280 -9.38 0.71 -14.78
N PRO A 281 -9.79 -0.19 -13.84
CA PRO A 281 -11.19 -0.56 -13.63
C PRO A 281 -12.03 0.48 -12.91
N HIS A 282 -11.52 1.69 -12.64
CA HIS A 282 -12.38 2.83 -12.34
C HIS A 282 -13.24 3.23 -13.54
N PHE A 283 -12.87 2.78 -14.75
CA PHE A 283 -13.57 3.02 -16.01
C PHE A 283 -13.98 1.69 -16.67
N GLU A 284 -15.02 1.74 -17.48
CA GLU A 284 -15.59 0.59 -18.19
C GLU A 284 -14.57 -0.14 -19.06
N GLU A 285 -13.68 0.60 -19.73
CA GLU A 285 -12.65 0.04 -20.62
C GLU A 285 -11.67 -0.89 -19.87
N GLY A 286 -11.45 -0.62 -18.56
CA GLY A 286 -10.55 -1.41 -17.72
C GLY A 286 -11.25 -2.41 -16.79
N GLN A 287 -12.50 -2.72 -17.00
CA GLN A 287 -13.34 -3.50 -16.08
C GLN A 287 -12.86 -4.94 -15.82
N TYR A 288 -11.85 -5.45 -16.51
CA TYR A 288 -11.38 -6.82 -16.34
C TYR A 288 -9.87 -6.94 -16.20
N ASN A 289 -9.44 -7.98 -15.50
CA ASN A 289 -8.07 -8.46 -15.48
C ASN A 289 -7.88 -9.48 -16.62
N LEU A 290 -6.75 -9.39 -17.33
CA LEU A 290 -6.41 -10.28 -18.43
C LEU A 290 -5.07 -10.97 -18.11
N TYR A 291 -5.04 -12.30 -18.20
CA TYR A 291 -3.87 -13.13 -17.92
C TYR A 291 -3.52 -13.95 -19.17
N PRO A 292 -2.85 -13.33 -20.18
CA PRO A 292 -2.51 -14.02 -21.42
C PRO A 292 -1.44 -15.10 -21.25
N THR A 293 -0.67 -15.07 -20.17
CA THR A 293 0.38 -16.06 -19.86
C THR A 293 -0.17 -17.16 -18.93
N GLU A 294 0.03 -18.42 -19.33
CA GLU A 294 -0.39 -19.57 -18.52
C GLU A 294 0.18 -19.52 -17.10
N GLY A 295 -0.68 -19.66 -16.09
CA GLY A 295 -0.31 -19.67 -14.69
C GLY A 295 0.23 -18.36 -14.10
N SER A 296 0.21 -17.25 -14.84
CA SER A 296 0.77 -15.95 -14.40
C SER A 296 0.11 -15.41 -13.13
N LEU A 297 -1.21 -15.55 -13.00
CA LEU A 297 -1.96 -15.15 -11.80
C LEU A 297 -1.39 -15.80 -10.54
N VAL A 298 -1.26 -17.11 -10.55
CA VAL A 298 -0.78 -17.88 -9.38
C VAL A 298 0.70 -17.64 -9.13
N LYS A 299 1.48 -17.49 -10.19
CA LYS A 299 2.93 -17.36 -10.12
C LYS A 299 3.40 -15.96 -9.69
N TYR A 300 2.74 -14.89 -10.15
CA TYR A 300 3.22 -13.54 -9.96
C TYR A 300 2.30 -12.68 -9.09
N HIS A 301 0.97 -12.81 -9.21
CA HIS A 301 0.04 -11.91 -8.54
C HIS A 301 -0.41 -12.39 -7.16
N ILE A 302 -0.48 -13.70 -6.93
CA ILE A 302 -0.93 -14.27 -5.65
C ILE A 302 0.13 -14.23 -4.53
N PRO A 303 1.45 -14.41 -4.77
CA PRO A 303 2.41 -14.53 -3.68
C PRO A 303 2.40 -13.37 -2.66
N PRO A 304 2.25 -12.08 -3.02
CA PRO A 304 2.16 -11.02 -2.03
C PRO A 304 0.93 -11.10 -1.13
N PHE A 305 -0.20 -11.60 -1.63
CA PHE A 305 -1.39 -11.83 -0.80
C PHE A 305 -1.23 -13.03 0.14
N ARG A 306 -0.53 -14.08 -0.30
CA ARG A 306 -0.15 -15.18 0.60
C ARG A 306 0.72 -14.66 1.75
N ALA A 307 1.70 -13.80 1.46
CA ALA A 307 2.53 -13.17 2.49
C ALA A 307 1.71 -12.31 3.46
N ALA A 308 0.66 -11.61 2.98
CA ALA A 308 -0.26 -10.87 3.84
C ALA A 308 -1.07 -11.82 4.76
N ILE A 309 -1.52 -12.97 4.23
CA ILE A 309 -2.23 -14.01 4.99
C ILE A 309 -1.32 -14.62 6.05
N ASP A 310 -0.08 -14.96 5.68
CA ASP A 310 0.93 -15.52 6.59
C ASP A 310 1.37 -14.51 7.68
N ALA A 311 1.16 -13.22 7.44
CA ALA A 311 1.36 -12.15 8.42
C ALA A 311 0.11 -11.85 9.27
N ASP A 312 -0.97 -12.61 9.14
CA ASP A 312 -2.25 -12.44 9.83
C ASP A 312 -2.96 -11.11 9.51
N ALA A 313 -2.91 -10.65 8.25
CA ALA A 313 -3.65 -9.46 7.83
C ALA A 313 -5.15 -9.58 8.19
N THR A 314 -5.69 -8.58 8.89
CA THR A 314 -7.07 -8.63 9.39
C THR A 314 -8.11 -8.56 8.30
N SER A 315 -7.82 -7.86 7.19
CA SER A 315 -8.72 -7.82 6.04
C SER A 315 -7.97 -7.73 4.72
N ILE A 316 -8.65 -8.21 3.67
CA ILE A 316 -8.20 -8.14 2.28
C ILE A 316 -9.29 -7.46 1.46
N MET A 317 -8.88 -6.60 0.51
CA MET A 317 -9.76 -5.87 -0.39
C MET A 317 -9.67 -6.48 -1.79
N PRO A 318 -10.77 -7.05 -2.32
CA PRO A 318 -10.86 -7.44 -3.73
C PRO A 318 -10.85 -6.22 -4.64
N TYR A 319 -10.22 -6.35 -5.82
CA TYR A 319 -10.20 -5.29 -6.83
C TYR A 319 -11.55 -5.10 -7.51
N TYR A 320 -11.74 -3.95 -8.18
CA TYR A 320 -12.98 -3.68 -8.93
C TYR A 320 -13.22 -4.64 -10.07
N ALA A 321 -12.13 -4.97 -10.80
CA ALA A 321 -12.19 -5.74 -12.02
C ALA A 321 -12.83 -7.12 -11.83
N TYR A 322 -13.23 -7.74 -12.93
CA TYR A 322 -13.52 -9.16 -13.00
C TYR A 322 -12.43 -9.92 -13.76
N PRO A 323 -12.26 -11.23 -13.53
CA PRO A 323 -11.34 -12.05 -14.32
C PRO A 323 -11.94 -12.34 -15.69
N SER A 324 -11.16 -12.20 -16.76
CA SER A 324 -11.65 -12.46 -18.12
C SER A 324 -11.37 -13.89 -18.59
N ASN A 325 -12.36 -14.54 -19.18
CA ASN A 325 -12.23 -15.84 -19.85
C ASN A 325 -11.44 -15.78 -21.19
N GLN A 326 -10.98 -14.59 -21.60
CA GLN A 326 -9.97 -14.44 -22.66
C GLN A 326 -8.55 -14.77 -22.16
N SER A 327 -8.38 -14.98 -20.86
CA SER A 327 -7.11 -15.37 -20.23
C SER A 327 -6.72 -16.79 -20.62
N ALA A 328 -5.40 -17.07 -20.62
CA ALA A 328 -4.88 -18.43 -20.66
C ALA A 328 -5.26 -19.20 -19.38
N GLU A 329 -5.05 -20.52 -19.37
CA GLU A 329 -5.29 -21.34 -18.19
C GLU A 329 -4.40 -20.89 -17.01
N GLN A 330 -5.01 -20.72 -15.83
CA GLN A 330 -4.31 -20.24 -14.65
C GLN A 330 -4.02 -21.31 -13.58
N GLY A 331 -4.40 -22.56 -13.84
CA GLY A 331 -4.15 -23.69 -12.94
C GLY A 331 -4.89 -23.60 -11.61
N LEU A 332 -6.02 -22.89 -11.55
CA LEU A 332 -6.80 -22.74 -10.34
C LEU A 332 -7.69 -23.97 -10.11
N PRO A 333 -7.66 -24.60 -8.90
CA PRO A 333 -8.27 -25.90 -8.67
C PRO A 333 -9.81 -25.93 -8.74
N HIS A 334 -10.48 -24.78 -8.74
CA HIS A 334 -11.94 -24.66 -8.70
C HIS A 334 -12.55 -24.15 -10.01
N PHE A 335 -11.79 -24.15 -11.09
CA PHE A 335 -12.21 -23.62 -12.38
C PHE A 335 -12.20 -24.72 -13.44
N SER A 336 -13.19 -24.72 -14.33
CA SER A 336 -13.26 -25.71 -15.43
C SER A 336 -12.35 -25.33 -16.60
N PRO A 337 -11.89 -26.28 -17.40
CA PRO A 337 -11.16 -25.98 -18.63
C PRO A 337 -11.95 -25.16 -19.64
N GLU A 338 -13.29 -25.30 -19.67
CA GLU A 338 -14.17 -24.63 -20.63
C GLU A 338 -14.58 -23.24 -20.16
N GLN A 339 -14.64 -23.03 -18.83
CA GLN A 339 -15.00 -21.75 -18.23
C GLN A 339 -14.20 -21.56 -16.94
N GLN A 340 -13.07 -20.88 -17.07
CA GLN A 340 -12.18 -20.65 -15.94
C GLN A 340 -12.78 -19.71 -14.89
N PHE A 341 -13.57 -18.69 -15.31
CA PHE A 341 -14.00 -17.62 -14.44
C PHE A 341 -15.50 -17.32 -14.56
N GLU A 342 -16.10 -16.99 -13.43
CA GLU A 342 -17.31 -16.18 -13.42
C GLU A 342 -16.88 -14.72 -13.68
N GLU A 343 -17.29 -14.14 -14.83
CA GLU A 343 -16.91 -12.77 -15.23
C GLU A 343 -17.74 -11.72 -14.47
N VAL A 344 -17.51 -11.64 -13.17
CA VAL A 344 -18.13 -10.68 -12.26
C VAL A 344 -17.06 -10.11 -11.31
N GLY A 345 -17.21 -8.83 -10.92
CA GLY A 345 -16.25 -8.13 -10.07
C GLY A 345 -15.80 -8.94 -8.87
N PHE A 346 -14.50 -8.91 -8.55
CA PHE A 346 -13.94 -9.83 -7.55
C PHE A 346 -14.65 -9.78 -6.20
N ALA A 347 -15.20 -8.64 -5.77
CA ALA A 347 -15.97 -8.55 -4.53
C ALA A 347 -17.31 -9.34 -4.56
N LEU A 348 -17.82 -9.67 -5.75
CA LEU A 348 -19.06 -10.43 -5.98
C LEU A 348 -18.77 -11.88 -6.41
N ASN A 349 -17.50 -12.25 -6.53
CA ASN A 349 -17.04 -13.50 -7.13
C ASN A 349 -16.80 -14.57 -6.07
N LYS A 350 -17.78 -15.48 -5.89
CA LYS A 350 -17.69 -16.54 -4.89
C LYS A 350 -16.49 -17.48 -5.09
N PRO A 351 -16.18 -17.98 -6.30
CA PRO A 351 -14.99 -18.78 -6.55
C PRO A 351 -13.69 -18.12 -6.07
N PHE A 352 -13.51 -16.81 -6.28
CA PHE A 352 -12.31 -16.12 -5.81
C PHE A 352 -12.30 -15.86 -4.31
N ILE A 353 -13.44 -15.45 -3.72
CA ILE A 353 -13.48 -15.07 -2.30
C ILE A 353 -13.61 -16.29 -1.38
N ASP A 354 -14.63 -17.13 -1.61
CA ASP A 354 -14.91 -18.24 -0.69
C ASP A 354 -14.02 -19.46 -0.99
N ASP A 355 -13.94 -19.85 -2.27
CA ASP A 355 -13.25 -21.07 -2.62
C ASP A 355 -11.73 -20.87 -2.69
N TYR A 356 -11.24 -19.82 -3.34
CA TYR A 356 -9.80 -19.60 -3.46
C TYR A 356 -9.18 -18.86 -2.26
N LEU A 357 -9.62 -17.64 -1.96
CA LEU A 357 -9.00 -16.84 -0.87
C LEU A 357 -9.17 -17.51 0.50
N ARG A 358 -10.39 -17.97 0.84
CA ARG A 358 -10.65 -18.53 2.17
C ARG A 358 -10.22 -19.98 2.30
N LYS A 359 -10.66 -20.86 1.38
CA LYS A 359 -10.43 -22.31 1.54
C LYS A 359 -9.04 -22.73 1.08
N GLU A 360 -8.60 -22.24 -0.10
CA GLU A 360 -7.31 -22.66 -0.66
C GLU A 360 -6.13 -21.87 -0.06
N LEU A 361 -6.23 -20.54 0.03
CA LEU A 361 -5.17 -19.71 0.61
C LEU A 361 -5.22 -19.63 2.15
N GLY A 362 -6.33 -20.07 2.78
CA GLY A 362 -6.46 -20.15 4.23
C GLY A 362 -6.72 -18.80 4.92
N PHE A 363 -7.27 -17.80 4.23
CA PHE A 363 -7.53 -16.49 4.82
C PHE A 363 -8.62 -16.54 5.89
N LEU A 364 -8.27 -16.19 7.12
CA LEU A 364 -9.15 -16.20 8.29
C LEU A 364 -9.78 -14.83 8.62
N GLY A 365 -9.30 -13.75 8.04
CA GLY A 365 -9.80 -12.41 8.24
C GLY A 365 -11.12 -12.13 7.52
N TYR A 366 -11.47 -10.86 7.36
CA TYR A 366 -12.67 -10.47 6.64
C TYR A 366 -12.38 -9.76 5.32
N VAL A 367 -13.34 -9.80 4.40
CA VAL A 367 -13.24 -9.21 3.07
C VAL A 367 -13.95 -7.85 3.08
N ASN A 368 -13.19 -6.80 2.74
CA ASN A 368 -13.64 -5.43 2.63
C ASN A 368 -13.70 -5.04 1.15
N SER A 369 -14.88 -4.75 0.60
CA SER A 369 -14.97 -4.34 -0.81
C SER A 369 -14.18 -3.06 -1.08
N ASP A 370 -13.73 -2.88 -2.31
CA ASP A 370 -13.22 -1.58 -2.75
C ASP A 370 -14.36 -0.55 -2.83
N THR A 371 -14.01 0.74 -2.97
CA THR A 371 -14.94 1.87 -2.91
C THR A 371 -15.98 1.80 -4.03
N SER A 372 -17.26 1.70 -3.65
CA SER A 372 -18.40 1.59 -4.57
C SER A 372 -18.40 0.34 -5.48
N ALA A 373 -17.64 -0.71 -5.15
CA ALA A 373 -17.52 -1.94 -5.95
C ALA A 373 -18.83 -2.70 -6.15
N VAL A 374 -19.84 -2.46 -5.31
CA VAL A 374 -21.19 -3.05 -5.41
C VAL A 374 -22.25 -2.06 -5.91
N ILE A 375 -21.88 -0.81 -6.16
CA ILE A 375 -22.79 0.26 -6.63
C ILE A 375 -22.54 0.51 -8.12
N ASP A 376 -21.59 1.37 -8.46
CA ASP A 376 -21.34 1.86 -9.82
C ASP A 376 -20.20 1.10 -10.53
N LYS A 377 -19.44 0.30 -9.80
CA LYS A 377 -18.34 -0.52 -10.33
C LYS A 377 -18.56 -2.02 -10.12
N ALA A 378 -19.84 -2.44 -10.03
CA ALA A 378 -20.22 -3.85 -9.98
C ALA A 378 -20.11 -4.51 -11.36
N TRP A 379 -18.92 -4.45 -11.95
CA TRP A 379 -18.68 -4.95 -13.33
C TRP A 379 -19.16 -6.39 -13.47
N GLY A 380 -19.83 -6.68 -14.58
CA GLY A 380 -20.45 -7.98 -14.83
C GLY A 380 -21.75 -8.24 -14.05
N ALA A 381 -22.22 -7.26 -13.23
CA ALA A 381 -23.46 -7.37 -12.45
C ALA A 381 -24.25 -6.06 -12.39
N LEU A 382 -23.94 -5.08 -13.25
CA LEU A 382 -24.59 -3.76 -13.22
C LEU A 382 -26.09 -3.80 -13.62
N ASP A 383 -26.51 -4.83 -14.31
CA ASP A 383 -27.90 -5.09 -14.70
C ASP A 383 -28.77 -5.61 -13.54
N LEU A 384 -28.15 -6.10 -12.45
CA LEU A 384 -28.87 -6.54 -11.27
C LEU A 384 -29.36 -5.35 -10.42
N PRO A 385 -30.53 -5.45 -9.76
CA PRO A 385 -30.94 -4.52 -8.71
C PRO A 385 -29.86 -4.37 -7.61
N VAL A 386 -29.78 -3.20 -7.00
CA VAL A 386 -28.71 -2.91 -6.01
C VAL A 386 -28.74 -3.89 -4.85
N GLU A 387 -29.90 -4.24 -4.30
CA GLU A 387 -30.05 -5.23 -3.23
C GLU A 387 -29.57 -6.63 -3.63
N GLU A 388 -29.70 -7.02 -4.90
CA GLU A 388 -29.21 -8.29 -5.42
C GLU A 388 -27.69 -8.27 -5.56
N ARG A 389 -27.07 -7.13 -5.92
CA ARG A 389 -25.60 -6.97 -5.93
C ARG A 389 -25.02 -7.13 -4.53
N PHE A 390 -25.63 -6.51 -3.50
CA PHE A 390 -25.24 -6.70 -2.11
C PHE A 390 -25.41 -8.17 -1.68
N ALA A 391 -26.52 -8.79 -2.05
CA ALA A 391 -26.78 -10.20 -1.74
C ALA A 391 -25.73 -11.11 -2.37
N LYS A 392 -25.40 -10.88 -3.66
CA LYS A 392 -24.36 -11.62 -4.38
C LYS A 392 -23.00 -11.48 -3.70
N ALA A 393 -22.59 -10.27 -3.35
CA ALA A 393 -21.33 -10.00 -2.67
C ALA A 393 -21.26 -10.63 -1.26
N LEU A 394 -22.32 -10.48 -0.47
CA LEU A 394 -22.43 -11.11 0.86
C LEU A 394 -22.35 -12.64 0.75
N ASN A 395 -23.08 -13.25 -0.17
CA ASN A 395 -23.07 -14.68 -0.39
C ASN A 395 -21.73 -15.20 -0.99
N ALA A 396 -20.99 -14.33 -1.71
CA ALA A 396 -19.64 -14.61 -2.17
C ALA A 396 -18.60 -14.59 -1.03
N GLY A 397 -18.91 -13.96 0.10
CA GLY A 397 -17.99 -13.89 1.25
C GLY A 397 -17.50 -12.50 1.63
N THR A 398 -17.85 -11.46 0.87
CA THR A 398 -17.56 -10.05 1.22
C THR A 398 -18.32 -9.64 2.47
N ASN A 399 -17.66 -8.95 3.39
CA ASN A 399 -18.17 -8.70 4.74
C ASN A 399 -18.61 -7.26 4.98
N ILE A 400 -17.90 -6.27 4.38
CA ILE A 400 -18.14 -4.85 4.59
C ILE A 400 -17.92 -4.07 3.28
N PHE A 401 -18.64 -2.98 3.07
CA PHE A 401 -18.76 -2.29 1.79
C PHE A 401 -18.26 -0.85 1.87
N SER A 402 -17.14 -0.57 1.20
CA SER A 402 -16.53 0.75 1.14
C SER A 402 -17.21 1.67 0.13
N GLY A 403 -17.24 2.98 0.43
CA GLY A 403 -17.88 4.00 -0.41
C GLY A 403 -19.40 3.91 -0.40
N VAL A 404 -19.96 3.30 0.63
CA VAL A 404 -21.42 3.11 0.80
C VAL A 404 -21.87 3.79 2.09
N ALA A 405 -22.83 4.71 1.99
CA ALA A 405 -23.39 5.42 3.14
C ALA A 405 -24.77 4.89 3.55
N ASN A 406 -25.48 4.21 2.66
CA ASN A 406 -26.85 3.74 2.90
C ASN A 406 -26.92 2.22 3.06
N PRO A 407 -27.24 1.67 4.26
CA PRO A 407 -27.38 0.23 4.50
C PRO A 407 -28.71 -0.37 4.04
N ASP A 408 -29.70 0.42 3.60
CA ASP A 408 -31.04 -0.07 3.23
C ASP A 408 -31.04 -1.21 2.20
N PRO A 409 -30.15 -1.22 1.17
CA PRO A 409 -30.08 -2.36 0.24
C PRO A 409 -29.75 -3.70 0.94
N ILE A 410 -28.91 -3.67 1.99
CA ILE A 410 -28.59 -4.87 2.80
C ILE A 410 -29.82 -5.34 3.56
N ILE A 411 -30.57 -4.40 4.20
CA ILE A 411 -31.81 -4.69 4.93
C ILE A 411 -32.85 -5.29 3.97
N LYS A 412 -32.99 -4.71 2.78
CA LYS A 412 -33.89 -5.23 1.75
C LYS A 412 -33.54 -6.64 1.31
N ALA A 413 -32.22 -6.89 1.07
CA ALA A 413 -31.75 -8.21 0.68
C ALA A 413 -32.10 -9.29 1.72
N VAL A 414 -31.99 -8.99 3.01
CA VAL A 414 -32.39 -9.90 4.10
C VAL A 414 -33.91 -10.08 4.12
N ASN A 415 -34.70 -9.00 4.08
CA ASN A 415 -36.16 -9.06 4.12
C ASN A 415 -36.76 -9.79 2.92
N GLN A 416 -36.10 -9.77 1.76
CA GLN A 416 -36.52 -10.51 0.57
C GLN A 416 -36.01 -11.96 0.56
N GLY A 417 -35.26 -12.39 1.59
CA GLY A 417 -34.71 -13.74 1.69
C GLY A 417 -33.52 -14.02 0.74
N LEU A 418 -32.95 -13.00 0.11
CA LEU A 418 -31.77 -13.12 -0.75
C LEU A 418 -30.50 -13.42 0.04
N VAL A 419 -30.46 -12.98 1.31
CA VAL A 419 -29.39 -13.23 2.28
C VAL A 419 -30.02 -13.64 3.61
N LYS A 420 -29.47 -14.66 4.24
CA LYS A 420 -29.88 -15.06 5.59
C LYS A 420 -29.27 -14.11 6.63
N GLU A 421 -30.00 -13.78 7.70
CA GLU A 421 -29.51 -12.89 8.76
C GLU A 421 -28.24 -13.46 9.42
N GLU A 422 -28.12 -14.77 9.55
CA GLU A 422 -26.90 -15.42 10.09
C GLU A 422 -25.66 -15.14 9.23
N ARG A 423 -25.83 -14.80 7.93
CA ARG A 423 -24.72 -14.36 7.09
C ARG A 423 -24.26 -12.94 7.48
N ILE A 424 -25.20 -12.08 7.84
CA ILE A 424 -24.93 -10.75 8.38
C ILE A 424 -24.22 -10.87 9.73
N ASP A 425 -24.74 -11.71 10.65
CA ASP A 425 -24.17 -11.95 11.97
C ASP A 425 -22.71 -12.38 11.90
N ARG A 426 -22.35 -13.25 10.95
CA ARG A 426 -20.96 -13.62 10.72
C ARG A 426 -20.08 -12.42 10.32
N SER A 427 -20.57 -11.52 9.48
CA SER A 427 -19.83 -10.30 9.13
C SER A 427 -19.65 -9.39 10.33
N VAL A 428 -20.73 -9.14 11.09
CA VAL A 428 -20.71 -8.33 12.31
C VAL A 428 -19.75 -8.89 13.34
N THR A 429 -19.72 -10.23 13.51
CA THR A 429 -18.78 -10.91 14.42
C THR A 429 -17.32 -10.57 14.12
N TYR A 430 -16.90 -10.62 12.84
CA TYR A 430 -15.53 -10.23 12.47
C TYR A 430 -15.21 -8.79 12.87
N LEU A 431 -16.13 -7.85 12.58
CA LEU A 431 -15.91 -6.43 12.79
C LEU A 431 -15.89 -6.07 14.29
N LEU A 432 -16.79 -6.63 15.08
CA LEU A 432 -16.81 -6.43 16.53
C LEU A 432 -15.61 -7.08 17.20
N THR A 433 -15.17 -8.26 16.75
CA THR A 433 -13.95 -8.91 17.26
C THR A 433 -12.71 -8.03 17.00
N GLU A 434 -12.60 -7.39 15.84
CA GLU A 434 -11.52 -6.43 15.56
C GLU A 434 -11.58 -5.26 16.56
N MET A 435 -12.75 -4.67 16.79
CA MET A 435 -12.92 -3.56 17.74
C MET A 435 -12.57 -3.93 19.18
N MET A 436 -12.97 -5.14 19.64
CA MET A 436 -12.63 -5.64 20.99
C MET A 436 -11.13 -5.80 21.14
N LYS A 437 -10.47 -6.50 20.19
CA LYS A 437 -9.01 -6.69 20.20
C LYS A 437 -8.23 -5.38 20.17
N LEU A 438 -8.74 -4.36 19.49
CA LEU A 438 -8.15 -3.02 19.48
C LEU A 438 -8.39 -2.24 20.79
N GLY A 439 -9.14 -2.77 21.77
CA GLY A 439 -9.46 -2.11 23.03
C GLY A 439 -10.36 -0.89 22.88
N LEU A 440 -11.10 -0.78 21.77
CA LEU A 440 -11.92 0.41 21.48
C LEU A 440 -13.16 0.50 22.39
N PHE A 441 -13.66 -0.61 22.88
CA PHE A 441 -14.76 -0.62 23.83
C PHE A 441 -14.33 -0.07 25.20
N GLU A 442 -13.10 -0.27 25.59
CA GLU A 442 -12.50 0.23 26.82
C GLU A 442 -12.06 1.69 26.68
N ASN A 443 -11.23 1.98 25.66
CA ASN A 443 -10.73 3.33 25.43
C ASN A 443 -10.62 3.65 23.92
N PRO A 444 -11.62 4.32 23.31
CA PRO A 444 -11.59 4.76 21.92
C PRO A 444 -10.93 6.14 21.72
N TYR A 445 -10.58 6.86 22.79
CA TYR A 445 -10.13 8.25 22.76
C TYR A 445 -8.62 8.39 22.66
N VAL A 446 -8.16 9.53 22.16
CA VAL A 446 -6.75 9.91 22.06
C VAL A 446 -6.54 11.34 22.57
N ASP A 447 -5.33 11.64 23.06
CA ASP A 447 -4.99 13.00 23.50
C ASP A 447 -4.40 13.81 22.34
N PRO A 448 -5.06 14.91 21.90
CA PRO A 448 -4.58 15.76 20.82
C PRO A 448 -3.19 16.35 21.04
N LYS A 449 -2.81 16.62 22.30
CA LYS A 449 -1.48 17.14 22.62
C LYS A 449 -0.40 16.07 22.42
N THR A 450 -0.64 14.87 22.93
CA THR A 450 0.23 13.71 22.73
C THR A 450 0.34 13.35 21.23
N ALA A 451 -0.73 13.53 20.45
CA ALA A 451 -0.69 13.32 19.01
C ALA A 451 0.36 14.20 18.30
N LEU A 452 0.47 15.49 18.66
CA LEU A 452 1.51 16.39 18.13
C LEU A 452 2.94 15.96 18.55
N GLU A 453 3.10 15.38 19.73
CA GLU A 453 4.41 14.94 20.23
C GLU A 453 4.88 13.64 19.55
N VAL A 454 3.94 12.78 19.14
CA VAL A 454 4.22 11.48 18.52
C VAL A 454 4.40 11.60 17.00
N VAL A 455 3.50 12.36 16.34
CA VAL A 455 3.49 12.48 14.88
C VAL A 455 4.68 13.28 14.40
N ASN A 456 5.45 12.71 13.45
CA ASN A 456 6.64 13.32 12.87
C ASN A 456 7.65 13.83 13.93
N ASN A 457 7.87 13.07 14.98
CA ASN A 457 8.93 13.43 15.92
C ASN A 457 10.32 13.33 15.25
N PRO A 458 11.35 14.04 15.78
CA PRO A 458 12.67 14.11 15.14
C PRO A 458 13.28 12.74 14.79
N THR A 459 13.13 11.73 15.66
CA THR A 459 13.67 10.39 15.42
C THR A 459 12.94 9.70 14.25
N SER A 460 11.63 9.85 14.16
CA SER A 460 10.83 9.31 13.05
C SER A 460 11.24 9.96 11.73
N GLN A 461 11.44 11.29 11.71
CA GLN A 461 11.86 12.00 10.52
C GLN A 461 13.30 11.68 10.10
N GLU A 462 14.22 11.47 11.05
CA GLU A 462 15.60 11.03 10.74
C GLU A 462 15.62 9.68 10.00
N ARG A 463 14.76 8.72 10.42
CA ARG A 463 14.60 7.44 9.71
C ARG A 463 13.99 7.61 8.32
N ALA A 464 13.04 8.50 8.18
CA ALA A 464 12.47 8.84 6.87
C ALA A 464 13.52 9.48 5.95
N ASP A 465 14.36 10.37 6.46
CA ASP A 465 15.44 11.00 5.70
C ASP A 465 16.53 9.99 5.29
N GLU A 466 16.80 8.98 6.12
CA GLU A 466 17.64 7.83 5.74
C GLU A 466 17.02 7.07 4.56
N ALA A 467 15.70 6.82 4.58
CA ALA A 467 14.99 6.17 3.49
C ALA A 467 15.06 7.00 2.19
N HIS A 468 14.90 8.32 2.27
CA HIS A 468 15.06 9.21 1.12
C HIS A 468 16.45 9.11 0.50
N ARG A 469 17.52 9.11 1.31
CA ARG A 469 18.89 8.93 0.81
C ARG A 469 19.09 7.58 0.13
N LYS A 470 18.69 6.49 0.80
CA LYS A 470 18.83 5.11 0.28
C LYS A 470 17.97 4.82 -0.95
N SER A 471 16.89 5.58 -1.18
CA SER A 471 15.98 5.38 -2.32
C SER A 471 16.52 5.91 -3.65
N ILE A 472 17.57 6.73 -3.65
CA ILE A 472 18.12 7.35 -4.86
C ILE A 472 18.91 6.33 -5.67
N VAL A 473 18.59 6.21 -6.97
CA VAL A 473 19.27 5.31 -7.90
C VAL A 473 20.11 6.10 -8.89
N LEU A 474 21.43 5.93 -8.86
CA LEU A 474 22.31 6.46 -9.88
C LEU A 474 22.26 5.54 -11.12
N LEU A 475 21.76 6.05 -12.24
CA LEU A 475 21.57 5.28 -13.48
C LEU A 475 22.76 5.45 -14.44
N ARG A 476 23.38 6.64 -14.49
CA ARG A 476 24.54 6.95 -15.30
C ARG A 476 25.34 8.09 -14.69
N ASN A 477 26.67 8.07 -14.86
CA ASN A 477 27.59 9.08 -14.37
C ASN A 477 28.80 9.15 -15.29
N ASP A 478 28.70 9.93 -16.37
CA ASP A 478 29.74 10.02 -17.39
C ASP A 478 30.94 10.82 -16.84
N ASN A 479 32.15 10.31 -17.07
CA ASN A 479 33.41 10.93 -16.68
C ASN A 479 33.48 11.31 -15.19
N ASP A 480 32.87 10.52 -14.31
CA ASP A 480 32.84 10.79 -12.87
C ASP A 480 32.38 12.21 -12.53
N LEU A 481 31.35 12.72 -13.25
CA LEU A 481 30.77 14.04 -12.98
C LEU A 481 30.39 14.16 -11.51
N LEU A 482 29.70 13.15 -11.00
CA LEU A 482 29.31 13.05 -9.59
C LEU A 482 30.31 12.19 -8.80
N PRO A 483 30.56 12.49 -7.53
CA PRO A 483 30.01 13.61 -6.76
C PRO A 483 30.68 14.94 -7.08
N LEU A 484 29.94 16.05 -6.87
CA LEU A 484 30.48 17.42 -6.87
C LEU A 484 31.11 17.68 -5.49
N THR A 485 32.35 17.20 -5.29
CA THR A 485 33.11 17.42 -4.06
C THR A 485 33.43 18.90 -3.87
N ASP A 486 33.92 19.32 -2.69
CA ASP A 486 34.31 20.71 -2.43
C ASP A 486 35.39 21.19 -3.41
N GLU A 487 36.28 20.31 -3.83
CA GLU A 487 37.32 20.59 -4.83
C GLU A 487 36.70 20.87 -6.21
N LYS A 488 35.83 20.00 -6.70
CA LYS A 488 35.12 20.21 -7.97
C LYS A 488 34.22 21.43 -7.93
N LEU A 489 33.58 21.68 -6.77
CA LEU A 489 32.62 22.77 -6.61
C LEU A 489 33.23 24.16 -6.82
N ALA A 490 34.54 24.31 -6.60
CA ALA A 490 35.23 25.57 -6.85
C ALA A 490 35.16 26.04 -8.33
N GLU A 491 34.96 25.13 -9.26
CA GLU A 491 34.84 25.42 -10.72
C GLU A 491 33.37 25.35 -11.19
N VAL A 492 32.40 25.05 -10.32
CA VAL A 492 30.98 24.89 -10.66
C VAL A 492 30.25 26.22 -10.55
N LYS A 493 29.49 26.54 -11.59
CA LYS A 493 28.38 27.50 -11.59
C LYS A 493 27.14 26.72 -12.02
N LEU A 494 26.26 26.44 -11.07
CA LEU A 494 25.16 25.52 -11.28
C LEU A 494 23.89 26.24 -11.75
N PHE A 495 23.46 25.94 -12.96
CA PHE A 495 22.11 26.30 -13.42
C PHE A 495 21.12 25.25 -12.90
N VAL A 496 19.99 25.71 -12.34
CA VAL A 496 19.00 24.79 -11.75
C VAL A 496 17.64 25.06 -12.38
N ASP A 497 16.97 23.98 -12.83
CA ASP A 497 15.60 24.06 -13.35
C ASP A 497 14.75 22.82 -12.94
N VAL A 498 13.42 22.99 -12.96
CA VAL A 498 12.44 21.94 -12.62
C VAL A 498 11.36 21.86 -13.68
N PHE A 499 11.05 20.66 -14.14
CA PHE A 499 10.01 20.41 -15.13
C PHE A 499 8.91 19.48 -14.58
N PRO A 500 7.60 19.85 -14.66
CA PRO A 500 7.11 21.12 -15.20
C PRO A 500 7.51 22.30 -14.29
N ARG A 501 7.75 23.45 -14.91
CA ARG A 501 8.21 24.65 -14.20
C ARG A 501 7.19 25.23 -13.21
N GLY A 502 5.92 24.90 -13.40
CA GLY A 502 4.83 25.51 -12.66
C GLY A 502 4.53 26.96 -13.12
N LYS A 503 3.58 27.62 -12.46
CA LYS A 503 3.22 29.00 -12.82
C LYS A 503 4.39 29.93 -12.54
N ASN A 504 4.81 30.70 -13.55
CA ASN A 504 5.93 31.65 -13.45
C ASN A 504 7.25 31.02 -12.93
N GLY A 505 7.49 29.74 -13.16
CA GLY A 505 8.72 29.08 -12.71
C GLY A 505 8.80 28.81 -11.19
N GLU A 506 7.68 28.78 -10.50
CA GLU A 506 7.63 28.62 -9.03
C GLU A 506 8.31 27.35 -8.54
N ASN A 507 8.23 26.24 -9.28
CA ASN A 507 8.88 24.99 -8.90
C ASN A 507 10.40 25.10 -8.91
N THR A 508 10.96 25.80 -9.91
CA THR A 508 12.39 26.09 -10.01
C THR A 508 12.85 26.97 -8.85
N GLN A 509 12.09 28.02 -8.52
CA GLN A 509 12.45 28.92 -7.42
C GLN A 509 12.43 28.19 -6.07
N LYS A 510 11.43 27.37 -5.82
CA LYS A 510 11.36 26.53 -4.60
C LYS A 510 12.58 25.61 -4.49
N LEU A 511 13.01 24.97 -5.59
CA LEU A 511 14.19 24.12 -5.55
C LEU A 511 15.48 24.91 -5.30
N LYS A 512 15.66 26.06 -5.96
CA LYS A 512 16.81 26.96 -5.72
C LYS A 512 16.89 27.40 -4.27
N GLU A 513 15.75 27.75 -3.67
CA GLU A 513 15.68 28.15 -2.26
C GLU A 513 16.05 27.00 -1.33
N LYS A 514 15.50 25.80 -1.55
CA LYS A 514 15.87 24.59 -0.77
C LYS A 514 17.36 24.29 -0.88
N ILE A 515 17.96 24.39 -2.06
CA ILE A 515 19.41 24.19 -2.24
C ILE A 515 20.20 25.23 -1.42
N ARG A 516 19.84 26.53 -1.48
CA ARG A 516 20.56 27.59 -0.75
C ARG A 516 20.47 27.40 0.76
N ILE A 517 19.34 26.92 1.26
CA ILE A 517 19.15 26.64 2.69
C ILE A 517 19.95 25.40 3.11
N HIS A 518 19.93 24.33 2.32
CA HIS A 518 20.52 23.03 2.68
C HIS A 518 22.05 22.99 2.47
N ASP A 519 22.54 23.61 1.38
CA ASP A 519 23.98 23.68 1.05
C ASP A 519 24.32 25.01 0.35
N ALA A 520 24.58 26.03 1.17
CA ALA A 520 24.91 27.38 0.68
C ALA A 520 26.23 27.45 -0.08
N ALA A 521 27.06 26.42 -0.05
CA ALA A 521 28.32 26.35 -0.79
C ALA A 521 28.11 26.15 -2.29
N ILE A 522 26.94 25.70 -2.75
CA ILE A 522 26.63 25.48 -4.16
C ILE A 522 26.41 26.83 -4.88
N PRO A 523 27.27 27.23 -5.85
CA PRO A 523 27.11 28.49 -6.56
C PRO A 523 26.02 28.37 -7.62
N ILE A 524 24.83 28.89 -7.34
CA ILE A 524 23.69 28.89 -8.26
C ILE A 524 23.71 30.14 -9.14
N VAL A 525 23.58 29.95 -10.45
CA VAL A 525 23.39 31.04 -11.45
C VAL A 525 21.98 31.00 -12.03
N ASP A 526 21.50 32.14 -12.47
CA ASP A 526 20.15 32.29 -13.03
C ASP A 526 20.11 32.11 -14.55
N ASN A 527 21.22 32.45 -15.24
CA ASN A 527 21.33 32.34 -16.69
C ASN A 527 22.15 31.12 -17.10
N LEU A 528 21.65 30.37 -18.09
CA LEU A 528 22.34 29.20 -18.61
C LEU A 528 23.70 29.54 -19.24
N GLU A 529 23.83 30.72 -19.84
CA GLU A 529 25.05 31.19 -20.48
C GLU A 529 26.20 31.44 -19.48
N GLU A 530 25.89 31.61 -18.21
CA GLU A 530 26.88 31.79 -17.13
C GLU A 530 27.25 30.47 -16.47
N ALA A 531 26.50 29.42 -16.77
CA ALA A 531 26.64 28.13 -16.11
C ALA A 531 27.84 27.33 -16.65
N THR A 532 28.45 26.55 -15.78
CA THR A 532 29.40 25.48 -16.15
C THR A 532 28.76 24.10 -16.05
N HIS A 533 27.74 23.96 -15.23
CA HIS A 533 26.98 22.72 -14.99
C HIS A 533 25.49 23.03 -14.82
N ALA A 534 24.64 22.02 -15.05
CA ALA A 534 23.23 22.13 -14.75
C ALA A 534 22.71 20.97 -13.91
N LEU A 535 21.72 21.27 -13.07
CA LEU A 535 20.86 20.29 -12.39
C LEU A 535 19.42 20.52 -12.86
N ILE A 536 18.84 19.55 -13.51
CA ILE A 536 17.43 19.57 -13.87
C ILE A 536 16.67 18.46 -13.16
N LEU A 537 15.50 18.79 -12.63
CA LEU A 537 14.60 17.84 -12.00
C LEU A 537 13.35 17.68 -12.87
N VAL A 538 13.14 16.50 -13.43
CA VAL A 538 12.02 16.16 -14.31
C VAL A 538 11.03 15.31 -13.52
N ARG A 539 9.77 15.76 -13.43
CA ARG A 539 8.69 15.15 -12.66
C ARG A 539 7.51 14.78 -13.55
N PRO A 540 7.66 13.78 -14.44
CA PRO A 540 6.55 13.35 -15.28
C PRO A 540 5.45 12.71 -14.42
N LYS A 541 4.20 12.82 -14.91
CA LYS A 541 3.03 12.24 -14.24
C LYS A 541 2.20 11.40 -15.19
N GLN A 542 1.72 10.27 -14.69
CA GLN A 542 0.56 9.59 -15.26
C GLN A 542 -0.71 10.04 -14.55
N SER A 543 -1.80 10.11 -15.28
CA SER A 543 -3.11 10.44 -14.71
C SER A 543 -4.04 9.23 -14.78
N LEU A 544 -4.64 8.87 -13.65
CA LEU A 544 -5.70 7.86 -13.59
C LEU A 544 -6.90 8.23 -14.47
N LEU A 545 -7.13 9.55 -14.66
CA LEU A 545 -8.24 10.04 -15.47
C LEU A 545 -8.01 9.88 -16.98
N LYS A 546 -6.81 9.47 -17.42
CA LYS A 546 -6.52 9.18 -18.83
C LYS A 546 -6.91 7.75 -19.16
N ARG A 547 -7.86 7.60 -20.10
CA ARG A 547 -8.30 6.30 -20.61
C ARG A 547 -7.19 5.55 -21.37
N PHE A 548 -6.21 6.27 -21.91
CA PHE A 548 -5.06 5.74 -22.65
C PHE A 548 -3.78 6.32 -22.08
N PRO A 549 -3.19 5.69 -21.06
CA PRO A 549 -1.97 6.16 -20.42
C PRO A 549 -0.78 6.18 -21.40
N GLN A 550 0.15 7.12 -21.19
CA GLN A 550 1.35 7.29 -22.01
C GLN A 550 2.58 7.28 -21.11
N LEU A 551 3.68 6.67 -21.57
CA LEU A 551 4.94 6.62 -20.84
C LEU A 551 6.04 7.48 -21.47
N LEU A 552 5.89 7.96 -22.70
CA LEU A 552 6.84 8.89 -23.28
C LEU A 552 6.81 10.20 -22.49
N ILE A 553 7.97 10.62 -21.98
CA ILE A 553 8.09 11.89 -21.29
C ILE A 553 7.84 13.03 -22.29
N GLY A 554 6.78 13.79 -22.07
CA GLY A 554 6.30 14.80 -22.99
C GLY A 554 5.04 15.49 -22.50
N PRO A 555 4.30 16.23 -23.34
CA PRO A 555 3.09 16.94 -22.96
C PRO A 555 2.03 16.05 -22.30
N GLU A 556 1.93 14.78 -22.73
CA GLU A 556 0.97 13.83 -22.19
C GLU A 556 1.32 13.38 -20.74
N THR A 557 2.57 13.53 -20.33
CA THR A 557 3.06 13.31 -18.96
C THR A 557 3.39 14.63 -18.22
N GLU A 558 2.75 15.71 -18.62
CA GLU A 558 2.89 17.08 -18.07
C GLU A 558 4.27 17.74 -18.31
N ILE A 559 5.09 17.22 -19.21
CA ILE A 559 6.41 17.80 -19.55
C ILE A 559 6.37 18.32 -21.00
N ALA A 560 6.02 19.59 -21.15
CA ALA A 560 5.93 20.23 -22.47
C ALA A 560 7.28 20.71 -23.00
N GLU A 561 8.29 20.91 -22.13
CA GLU A 561 9.52 21.62 -22.42
C GLU A 561 10.70 20.73 -22.83
N ILE A 562 10.46 19.65 -23.57
CA ILE A 562 11.50 18.69 -23.99
C ILE A 562 12.65 19.36 -24.76
N ASP A 563 12.34 20.30 -25.67
CA ASP A 563 13.37 21.02 -26.45
C ASP A 563 14.26 21.88 -25.53
N LEU A 564 13.69 22.45 -24.47
CA LEU A 564 14.46 23.22 -23.49
C LEU A 564 15.35 22.31 -22.65
N ILE A 565 14.86 21.16 -22.20
CA ILE A 565 15.64 20.16 -21.49
C ILE A 565 16.86 19.75 -22.34
N ASN A 566 16.63 19.36 -23.59
CA ASN A 566 17.69 18.98 -24.52
C ASN A 566 18.68 20.13 -24.79
N ARG A 567 18.21 21.37 -24.93
CA ARG A 567 19.08 22.54 -25.11
C ARG A 567 19.98 22.75 -23.89
N ILE A 568 19.47 22.64 -22.66
CA ILE A 568 20.27 22.74 -21.44
C ILE A 568 21.37 21.66 -21.44
N GLN A 569 21.00 20.40 -21.70
CA GLN A 569 21.91 19.26 -21.73
C GLN A 569 23.00 19.36 -22.82
N GLN A 570 22.70 20.01 -23.94
CA GLN A 570 23.66 20.28 -25.03
C GLN A 570 24.57 21.46 -24.75
N THR A 571 24.19 22.38 -23.87
CA THR A 571 24.94 23.60 -23.55
C THR A 571 26.00 23.33 -22.49
N VAL A 572 25.67 22.61 -21.40
CA VAL A 572 26.58 22.31 -20.30
C VAL A 572 26.37 20.88 -19.79
N PRO A 573 27.40 20.24 -19.19
CA PRO A 573 27.23 18.96 -18.49
C PRO A 573 26.07 19.03 -17.50
N THR A 574 25.05 18.17 -17.70
CA THR A 574 23.80 18.26 -16.96
C THR A 574 23.54 16.98 -16.15
N ILE A 575 23.25 17.18 -14.86
CA ILE A 575 22.69 16.17 -13.97
C ILE A 575 21.18 16.19 -14.18
N THR A 576 20.62 15.10 -14.69
CA THR A 576 19.18 14.93 -14.93
C THR A 576 18.59 13.99 -13.90
N ALA A 577 17.90 14.54 -12.91
CA ALA A 577 17.15 13.78 -11.92
C ALA A 577 15.70 13.59 -12.40
N ILE A 578 15.24 12.34 -12.48
CA ILE A 578 13.91 11.99 -12.99
C ILE A 578 13.11 11.31 -11.88
N ASN A 579 11.95 11.85 -11.56
CA ASN A 579 11.03 11.23 -10.60
C ASN A 579 10.25 10.08 -11.27
N LEU A 580 10.72 8.85 -11.09
CA LEU A 580 10.20 7.65 -11.75
C LEU A 580 9.04 7.04 -10.95
N ARG A 581 7.87 7.66 -10.98
CA ARG A 581 6.62 7.09 -10.40
C ARG A 581 5.97 6.03 -11.30
N SER A 582 6.47 5.89 -12.52
CA SER A 582 6.13 4.87 -13.50
C SER A 582 7.37 4.57 -14.35
N PRO A 583 7.43 3.44 -15.08
CA PRO A 583 8.55 3.09 -15.93
C PRO A 583 8.53 3.89 -17.24
N PHE A 584 8.75 5.21 -17.14
CA PHE A 584 8.73 6.13 -18.27
C PHE A 584 9.76 5.79 -19.34
N LEU A 585 9.44 6.12 -20.61
CA LEU A 585 10.37 6.05 -21.74
C LEU A 585 11.34 7.23 -21.66
N LEU A 586 12.64 6.95 -21.54
CA LEU A 586 13.70 7.94 -21.32
C LEU A 586 14.39 8.43 -22.61
N ASN A 587 14.06 7.85 -23.75
CA ASN A 587 14.75 8.02 -25.04
C ASN A 587 14.96 9.46 -25.46
N ASN A 588 14.06 10.38 -25.07
CA ASN A 588 14.08 11.77 -25.48
C ASN A 588 14.77 12.73 -24.52
N ILE A 589 15.18 12.28 -23.32
CA ILE A 589 15.84 13.15 -22.33
C ILE A 589 17.12 12.54 -21.74
N GLU A 590 17.27 11.20 -21.76
CA GLU A 590 18.40 10.52 -21.17
C GLU A 590 19.70 10.64 -21.97
N PRO A 591 19.71 10.50 -23.32
CA PRO A 591 20.95 10.38 -24.09
C PRO A 591 21.91 11.57 -23.96
N ASN A 592 21.39 12.78 -23.83
CA ASN A 592 22.17 14.02 -23.76
C ASN A 592 22.60 14.40 -22.33
N ALA A 593 22.08 13.76 -21.30
CA ALA A 593 22.49 14.00 -19.91
C ALA A 593 23.95 13.53 -19.68
N ALA A 594 24.68 14.18 -18.78
CA ALA A 594 26.01 13.75 -18.32
C ALA A 594 25.93 12.81 -17.09
N ALA A 595 24.93 13.04 -16.23
CA ALA A 595 24.56 12.08 -15.18
C ALA A 595 23.04 11.92 -15.14
N VAL A 596 22.57 10.71 -14.84
CA VAL A 596 21.13 10.39 -14.76
C VAL A 596 20.84 9.75 -13.41
N VAL A 597 19.86 10.31 -12.70
CA VAL A 597 19.46 9.89 -11.36
C VAL A 597 17.96 9.62 -11.35
N ALA A 598 17.55 8.46 -10.85
CA ALA A 598 16.15 8.17 -10.57
C ALA A 598 15.81 8.49 -9.11
N THR A 599 14.66 9.13 -8.92
CA THR A 599 14.07 9.43 -7.61
C THR A 599 12.63 8.89 -7.56
N PHE A 600 12.09 8.68 -6.36
CA PHE A 600 10.77 8.07 -6.14
C PHE A 600 10.06 8.82 -4.99
N GLY A 601 9.60 10.05 -5.28
CA GLY A 601 9.05 10.92 -4.24
C GLY A 601 10.11 11.39 -3.23
N THR A 602 11.37 11.44 -3.65
CA THR A 602 12.52 11.73 -2.79
C THR A 602 12.60 13.24 -2.47
N LYS A 603 12.96 13.56 -1.22
CA LYS A 603 13.23 14.95 -0.81
C LYS A 603 14.39 15.54 -1.60
N PRO A 604 14.31 16.84 -2.00
CA PRO A 604 15.42 17.53 -2.66
C PRO A 604 16.71 17.53 -1.85
N GLU A 605 16.64 17.62 -0.52
CA GLU A 605 17.78 17.62 0.38
C GLU A 605 18.61 16.32 0.26
N ALA A 606 17.95 15.17 0.16
CA ALA A 606 18.61 13.88 -0.06
C ALA A 606 19.28 13.82 -1.44
N LEU A 607 18.64 14.36 -2.47
CA LEU A 607 19.26 14.46 -3.81
C LEU A 607 20.50 15.37 -3.80
N ILE A 608 20.45 16.50 -3.10
CA ILE A 608 21.58 17.42 -2.96
C ILE A 608 22.73 16.72 -2.21
N ASP A 609 22.44 16.04 -1.12
CA ASP A 609 23.44 15.29 -0.34
C ASP A 609 24.15 14.22 -1.19
N MET A 610 23.41 13.51 -2.05
CA MET A 610 23.99 12.56 -3.00
C MET A 610 24.88 13.27 -4.02
N ILE A 611 24.38 14.35 -4.67
CA ILE A 611 25.15 15.11 -5.65
C ILE A 611 26.45 15.64 -5.04
N ARG A 612 26.46 16.01 -3.76
CA ARG A 612 27.64 16.49 -3.00
C ARG A 612 28.53 15.38 -2.50
N GLY A 613 28.13 14.11 -2.64
CA GLY A 613 28.91 12.97 -2.14
C GLY A 613 28.88 12.80 -0.63
N LYS A 614 27.89 13.42 0.07
CA LYS A 614 27.71 13.21 1.52
C LYS A 614 27.29 11.77 1.84
N PHE A 615 26.76 11.04 0.89
CA PHE A 615 26.60 9.59 0.91
C PHE A 615 26.78 8.97 -0.49
N ASN A 616 27.14 7.70 -0.53
CA ASN A 616 27.27 6.94 -1.78
C ASN A 616 25.89 6.35 -2.14
N PRO A 617 25.35 6.57 -3.37
CA PRO A 617 24.07 6.00 -3.77
C PRO A 617 24.10 4.46 -3.75
N THR A 618 23.08 3.87 -3.15
CA THR A 618 22.93 2.40 -3.02
C THR A 618 21.62 1.89 -3.60
N GLY A 619 20.72 2.79 -3.98
CA GLY A 619 19.39 2.47 -4.48
C GLY A 619 19.44 1.60 -5.74
N LYS A 620 18.41 0.79 -5.92
CA LYS A 620 18.25 -0.11 -7.07
C LYS A 620 16.85 0.05 -7.68
N LEU A 621 16.76 0.02 -9.01
CA LEU A 621 15.47 0.15 -9.71
C LEU A 621 14.45 -0.89 -9.19
N PRO A 622 13.23 -0.46 -8.85
CA PRO A 622 12.16 -1.35 -8.41
C PRO A 622 11.42 -2.03 -9.56
N PHE A 623 11.69 -1.62 -10.80
CA PHE A 623 11.12 -2.16 -12.04
C PHE A 623 12.11 -1.99 -13.20
N THR A 624 11.84 -2.70 -14.29
CA THR A 624 12.56 -2.60 -15.57
C THR A 624 12.01 -1.42 -16.38
N LEU A 625 12.90 -0.60 -16.95
CA LEU A 625 12.49 0.47 -17.85
C LEU A 625 12.35 -0.05 -19.28
N PRO A 626 11.21 0.19 -19.97
CA PRO A 626 10.99 -0.28 -21.33
C PRO A 626 11.80 0.53 -22.34
N ALA A 627 12.23 -0.16 -23.41
CA ALA A 627 13.06 0.40 -24.46
C ALA A 627 12.31 1.39 -25.38
N SER A 628 11.03 1.12 -25.65
CA SER A 628 10.22 1.90 -26.59
C SER A 628 8.72 1.58 -26.43
N GLN A 629 7.88 2.37 -27.07
CA GLN A 629 6.46 2.08 -27.17
C GLN A 629 6.20 0.73 -27.85
N GLU A 630 6.99 0.38 -28.87
CA GLU A 630 6.87 -0.92 -29.57
C GLU A 630 7.16 -2.09 -28.62
N ALA A 631 8.13 -1.93 -27.71
CA ALA A 631 8.42 -2.94 -26.70
C ALA A 631 7.25 -3.11 -25.71
N ILE A 632 6.63 -2.01 -25.29
CA ILE A 632 5.43 -2.02 -24.45
C ILE A 632 4.24 -2.66 -25.16
N ASP A 633 4.05 -2.36 -26.44
CA ASP A 633 2.92 -2.90 -27.22
C ASP A 633 3.00 -4.43 -27.43
N LYS A 634 4.18 -5.00 -27.29
CA LYS A 634 4.45 -6.44 -27.43
C LYS A 634 4.46 -7.21 -26.13
N GLU A 635 4.52 -6.50 -24.99
CA GLU A 635 4.58 -7.14 -23.68
C GLU A 635 3.25 -7.82 -23.32
N ALA A 636 3.31 -8.81 -22.43
CA ALA A 636 2.14 -9.62 -22.08
C ALA A 636 1.17 -8.94 -21.11
N GLY A 637 1.60 -7.95 -20.33
CA GLY A 637 0.81 -7.20 -19.35
C GLY A 637 0.52 -7.91 -18.03
N ASP A 638 0.81 -9.21 -17.96
CA ASP A 638 0.55 -10.05 -16.77
C ASP A 638 1.79 -10.71 -16.18
N VAL A 639 2.97 -10.41 -16.75
CA VAL A 639 4.27 -10.88 -16.25
C VAL A 639 5.17 -9.69 -15.91
N PRO A 640 6.09 -9.82 -14.92
CA PRO A 640 7.04 -8.77 -14.59
C PRO A 640 7.94 -8.39 -15.78
N GLY A 641 8.28 -7.11 -15.95
CA GLY A 641 9.12 -6.62 -17.03
C GLY A 641 10.49 -7.29 -17.12
N PHE A 642 11.06 -7.77 -16.02
CA PHE A 642 12.32 -8.54 -16.04
C PHE A 642 12.15 -9.98 -16.61
N ARG A 643 10.93 -10.41 -16.92
CA ARG A 643 10.60 -11.68 -17.58
C ARG A 643 10.32 -11.51 -19.07
N GLU A 644 10.18 -10.28 -19.51
CA GLU A 644 9.99 -9.96 -20.92
C GLU A 644 11.24 -10.28 -21.76
N ASP A 645 11.08 -10.25 -23.07
CA ASP A 645 12.19 -10.42 -24.01
C ASP A 645 13.31 -9.42 -23.70
N PRO A 646 14.62 -9.77 -23.87
CA PRO A 646 15.72 -8.86 -23.66
C PRO A 646 15.68 -7.56 -24.43
N SER A 647 14.92 -7.48 -25.53
CA SER A 647 14.67 -6.25 -26.28
C SER A 647 13.70 -5.28 -25.58
N TYR A 648 12.96 -5.75 -24.57
CA TYR A 648 12.09 -4.92 -23.75
C TYR A 648 12.86 -3.84 -22.96
N VAL A 649 14.07 -4.16 -22.52
CA VAL A 649 14.83 -3.33 -21.58
C VAL A 649 15.48 -2.15 -22.29
N TYR A 650 15.27 -0.93 -21.78
CA TYR A 650 15.98 0.26 -22.21
C TYR A 650 17.48 0.13 -21.95
N ARG A 651 18.28 0.47 -22.98
CA ARG A 651 19.76 0.55 -22.88
C ARG A 651 20.20 1.99 -23.13
N ASN A 652 21.02 2.50 -22.19
CA ASN A 652 21.61 3.81 -22.34
C ASN A 652 22.68 3.84 -23.46
N LYS A 653 23.23 5.02 -23.76
CA LYS A 653 24.28 5.19 -24.78
C LYS A 653 25.56 4.40 -24.50
N ASN A 654 25.80 3.98 -23.25
CA ASN A 654 26.95 3.18 -22.85
C ASN A 654 26.66 1.66 -22.95
N GLY A 655 25.44 1.27 -23.31
CA GLY A 655 24.99 -0.13 -23.40
C GLY A 655 24.47 -0.72 -22.09
N ASP A 656 24.45 0.05 -20.97
CA ASP A 656 23.93 -0.42 -19.70
C ASP A 656 22.42 -0.59 -19.78
N ALA A 657 21.89 -1.73 -19.33
CA ALA A 657 20.48 -2.03 -19.30
C ALA A 657 19.84 -1.50 -18.01
N PHE A 658 18.82 -0.64 -18.11
CA PHE A 658 18.08 -0.16 -16.93
C PHE A 658 17.01 -1.17 -16.51
N ALA A 659 17.49 -2.35 -16.15
CA ALA A 659 16.68 -3.47 -15.70
C ALA A 659 16.37 -3.37 -14.20
N TYR A 660 15.41 -4.16 -13.76
CA TYR A 660 15.15 -4.40 -12.33
C TYR A 660 16.47 -4.70 -11.57
N LYS A 661 16.64 -4.08 -10.40
CA LYS A 661 17.87 -4.12 -9.57
C LYS A 661 19.07 -3.37 -10.13
N PHE A 662 18.96 -2.67 -11.26
CA PHE A 662 20.05 -1.83 -11.73
C PHE A 662 20.23 -0.58 -10.85
N GLY A 663 21.47 -0.15 -10.66
CA GLY A 663 21.86 1.08 -9.97
C GLY A 663 23.35 1.09 -9.71
N LEU A 664 24.00 2.24 -9.90
CA LEU A 664 25.43 2.47 -9.74
C LEU A 664 25.75 3.04 -8.35
N SER A 665 27.03 2.96 -7.97
CA SER A 665 27.60 3.58 -6.77
C SER A 665 28.90 4.28 -7.15
N TYR A 666 29.29 5.33 -6.45
CA TYR A 666 30.56 6.03 -6.68
C TYR A 666 31.75 5.07 -6.46
N GLY A 667 32.72 5.10 -7.37
CA GLY A 667 33.94 4.31 -7.31
C GLY A 667 33.84 2.85 -7.77
N ASN A 668 32.65 2.35 -8.12
CA ASN A 668 32.44 0.95 -8.52
C ASN A 668 32.04 0.76 -10.00
N GLU A 669 32.09 1.80 -10.82
CA GLU A 669 31.57 1.78 -12.19
C GLU A 669 32.22 0.74 -13.11
N SER A 670 33.52 0.42 -12.92
CA SER A 670 34.24 -0.55 -13.76
C SER A 670 34.05 -2.00 -13.32
N ALA A 671 33.86 -2.27 -12.04
CA ALA A 671 33.77 -3.63 -11.50
C ALA A 671 32.34 -4.23 -11.67
N GLU A 672 31.28 -3.41 -11.52
CA GLU A 672 29.91 -3.87 -11.75
C GLU A 672 29.60 -4.08 -13.24
N ARG A 673 30.14 -3.26 -14.15
CA ARG A 673 30.02 -3.45 -15.60
C ARG A 673 30.52 -4.81 -16.07
N SER A 674 31.66 -5.28 -15.54
CA SER A 674 32.21 -6.61 -15.89
C SER A 674 31.43 -7.77 -15.25
N GLY A 675 30.98 -7.61 -14.00
CA GLY A 675 30.27 -8.65 -13.25
C GLY A 675 28.84 -8.91 -13.71
N ILE A 676 28.14 -7.88 -14.20
CA ILE A 676 26.77 -7.99 -14.73
C ILE A 676 26.80 -8.67 -16.11
N LEU A 677 27.76 -8.33 -16.99
CA LEU A 677 27.95 -8.98 -18.29
C LEU A 677 28.27 -10.46 -18.14
N ASP A 678 29.07 -10.85 -17.16
CA ASP A 678 29.39 -12.26 -16.88
C ASP A 678 28.24 -13.03 -16.24
N LYS A 679 27.44 -12.41 -15.38
CA LYS A 679 26.22 -13.00 -14.80
C LYS A 679 25.13 -13.15 -15.85
N MET A 680 24.93 -12.18 -16.73
CA MET A 680 23.99 -12.28 -17.84
C MET A 680 24.39 -13.40 -18.82
N LYS A 681 25.67 -13.54 -19.18
CA LYS A 681 26.15 -14.68 -19.99
C LYS A 681 25.90 -16.04 -19.33
N LYS A 682 25.99 -16.13 -18.00
CA LYS A 682 25.66 -17.36 -17.25
C LYS A 682 24.17 -17.62 -17.17
N TRP A 683 23.32 -16.60 -17.12
CA TRP A 683 21.85 -16.75 -17.12
C TRP A 683 21.31 -17.22 -18.47
N PHE A 684 21.89 -16.74 -19.59
CA PHE A 684 21.51 -17.19 -20.94
C PHE A 684 21.96 -18.62 -21.26
N ASN A 685 22.97 -19.16 -20.55
CA ASN A 685 23.46 -20.53 -20.76
C ASN A 685 22.77 -21.60 -19.89
N PHE A 686 21.82 -21.28 -19.02
CA PHE A 686 21.08 -22.24 -18.18
C PHE A 686 19.69 -22.60 -18.72
N GLY A 687 19.37 -22.20 -19.96
CA GLY A 687 18.10 -22.51 -20.65
C GLY A 687 18.07 -23.80 -21.45
N ASP A 688 19.17 -24.58 -21.53
CA ASP A 688 19.30 -25.81 -22.33
C ASP A 688 19.73 -27.04 -21.50
N GLN A 689 19.18 -27.23 -20.30
CA GLN A 689 19.24 -28.54 -19.62
C GLN A 689 17.96 -28.82 -18.84
#